data_a10dbce72fdad37d8494778b1c0220b9
#
_entry.id   a10dbce72fdad37d8494778b1c0220b9
#
_cell.length_a   1.000
_cell.length_b   1.000
_cell.length_c   1.000
_cell.angle_alpha   90.00
_cell.angle_beta   90.00
_cell.angle_gamma   90.00
#
_symmetry.space_group_name_H-M   'P 1'
#
loop_
_entity.id
_entity.type
_entity.pdbx_description
1 polymer ?
#
loop_
_entity_poly.entity_id
_entity_poly.type
_entity_poly.pdbx_seq_one_letter_code
_entity_poly.pdbx_strand_id
1 'polypeptide(L)'
;MKCPNCGNDLIPGALFCASCGNKIPEELLNATTTQGASEPVTTPTEETPVATAEAPTVTQETHVAGAPQPAAPTMEQQMPYQNAAASQIPTGTPVMPGMETDTDKKKKTTRIIGVAAVAVVVAAVGFVGFKVVNAMHPHLDKQLLYCKDGRLYYVDNVSKEKEPVEIYQAHSDDNSFSIQYTKDQKYAFFLTGSDDKQRLYRVNTQKLTSNESKNEKYIEEIDSGVTDYTVIDSDKVLYNRSSNDDYGYELNYYDGKDTKEIDTDVVSDYVRRGDMVYYQRDNNDDNYDLCYYNLKNGKHGDIDESYDVIDCNESEILYSVADGDTYDIYKAKPGSKATKIISEVSNDYKGSLSEGTIYYTKKRTESKSYYDYVNDPYASQDASATEPQMEDYMSEVKARDILDDYRYEEYKEDRNEFYDYYVYDYDSIYCMGTDLYPYYGSDGTYYVDESNGKFYSFDQDAYDDAYDDYYDIENRNELRDSLKNETYESTFYDMYLYTSKGGEKKIAESVIPVQEDPIHQIFFYRKAQDLDEEKVCSLDDVYYASDVESYINRSSSDDLAIYAYINGKEQDMKMDSGYFTVSSDGKTVMVVDDYDDDNVELIAYNKKGDSLEKIGTVEKNFESGSWCDDDYYYFDDNNDFYIYSNGKSKKIAKDVAYAELEEDGNYLTYDTGSSEGMDAKILKGDEQVGKIRDVSPTGDGDGIATYIDSNCIVYLTYDGDLNVYDGEDSREIDRDVIYYRSSAHSTIGYFYN
;
A
#
# COMPACT_ATOMS: atom_id res chain seq x y z
N MET A 1 -6.36 25.79 18.62
CA MET A 1 -7.78 25.33 18.52
C MET A 1 -7.85 23.90 19.00
N LYS A 2 -8.94 23.46 19.64
CA LYS A 2 -9.04 22.07 20.14
C LYS A 2 -10.03 21.26 19.32
N CYS A 3 -9.75 20.00 19.10
CA CYS A 3 -10.61 19.08 18.40
C CYS A 3 -11.91 18.86 19.18
N PRO A 4 -13.07 19.06 18.58
CA PRO A 4 -14.35 18.86 19.28
C PRO A 4 -14.61 17.40 19.68
N ASN A 5 -13.94 16.43 19.05
CA ASN A 5 -14.12 15.02 19.31
C ASN A 5 -13.19 14.49 20.41
N CYS A 6 -11.87 14.80 20.36
CA CYS A 6 -10.89 14.23 21.30
C CYS A 6 -10.25 15.27 22.25
N GLY A 7 -10.53 16.57 22.08
CA GLY A 7 -9.98 17.63 22.92
C GLY A 7 -8.52 18.01 22.68
N ASN A 8 -7.79 17.32 21.78
CA ASN A 8 -6.39 17.61 21.47
C ASN A 8 -6.26 18.89 20.60
N ASP A 9 -5.08 19.49 20.63
CA ASP A 9 -4.81 20.71 19.85
C ASP A 9 -4.79 20.40 18.35
N LEU A 10 -5.48 21.25 17.57
CA LEU A 10 -5.54 21.16 16.11
C LEU A 10 -4.41 21.95 15.48
N ILE A 11 -3.81 21.39 14.45
CA ILE A 11 -2.83 22.09 13.60
C ILE A 11 -3.61 23.11 12.74
N PRO A 12 -3.19 24.39 12.71
CA PRO A 12 -3.85 25.39 11.87
C PRO A 12 -3.88 24.98 10.39
N GLY A 13 -5.07 24.99 9.80
CA GLY A 13 -5.26 24.63 8.39
C GLY A 13 -5.44 23.14 8.08
N ALA A 14 -5.30 22.26 9.07
CA ALA A 14 -5.54 20.83 8.87
C ALA A 14 -7.03 20.54 8.69
N LEU A 15 -7.37 19.69 7.73
CA LEU A 15 -8.76 19.24 7.46
C LEU A 15 -9.21 18.15 8.42
N PHE A 16 -8.27 17.43 9.04
CA PHE A 16 -8.50 16.33 9.98
C PHE A 16 -7.66 16.49 11.24
N CYS A 17 -8.16 16.02 12.36
CA CYS A 17 -7.42 16.00 13.62
C CYS A 17 -6.33 14.92 13.58
N ALA A 18 -5.07 15.32 13.75
CA ALA A 18 -3.93 14.40 13.73
C ALA A 18 -3.95 13.32 14.83
N SER A 19 -4.71 13.55 15.93
CA SER A 19 -4.76 12.63 17.07
C SER A 19 -5.89 11.60 17.01
N CYS A 20 -7.00 11.90 16.30
CA CYS A 20 -8.16 11.00 16.28
C CYS A 20 -8.76 10.79 14.88
N GLY A 21 -8.14 11.33 13.85
CA GLY A 21 -8.57 11.18 12.46
C GLY A 21 -9.89 11.88 12.07
N ASN A 22 -10.63 12.46 13.02
CA ASN A 22 -11.93 13.07 12.74
C ASN A 22 -11.79 14.33 11.90
N LYS A 23 -12.65 14.47 10.89
CA LYS A 23 -12.74 15.67 10.04
C LYS A 23 -13.10 16.90 10.87
N ILE A 24 -12.38 17.99 10.65
CA ILE A 24 -12.59 19.27 11.34
C ILE A 24 -13.77 19.98 10.65
N PRO A 25 -14.82 20.39 11.41
CA PRO A 25 -15.93 21.14 10.83
C PRO A 25 -15.49 22.43 10.15
N GLU A 26 -16.08 22.73 8.99
CA GLU A 26 -15.74 23.92 8.17
C GLU A 26 -15.87 25.25 8.92
N GLU A 27 -16.77 25.31 9.89
CA GLU A 27 -16.99 26.48 10.75
C GLU A 27 -15.73 26.82 11.60
N LEU A 28 -14.94 25.81 11.95
CA LEU A 28 -13.67 25.97 12.68
C LEU A 28 -12.51 26.30 11.75
N LEU A 29 -12.53 25.90 10.50
CA LEU A 29 -11.52 26.24 9.49
C LEU A 29 -11.63 27.70 9.07
N ASN A 30 -12.84 28.24 8.96
CA ASN A 30 -13.10 29.62 8.54
C ASN A 30 -12.92 30.66 9.66
N ALA A 31 -12.81 30.24 10.91
CA ALA A 31 -12.57 31.15 12.04
C ALA A 31 -11.14 31.78 12.07
N THR A 32 -10.24 31.28 11.25
CA THR A 32 -8.81 31.72 11.22
C THR A 32 -8.52 32.82 10.18
N THR A 33 -9.50 33.18 9.33
CA THR A 33 -9.29 34.11 8.20
C THR A 33 -9.72 35.55 8.47
N THR A 34 -10.18 35.87 9.65
CA THR A 34 -10.66 37.24 9.98
C THR A 34 -10.01 37.80 11.24
N GLN A 35 -8.69 37.95 11.25
CA GLN A 35 -8.00 38.93 12.13
C GLN A 35 -6.62 39.23 11.59
N GLY A 36 -6.51 40.34 10.86
CA GLY A 36 -5.23 40.89 10.42
C GLY A 36 -5.39 42.18 9.70
N ALA A 37 -5.58 43.30 10.43
CA ALA A 37 -5.10 44.65 10.04
C ALA A 37 -5.42 45.64 11.13
N SER A 38 -4.40 46.15 11.82
CA SER A 38 -4.17 47.59 12.06
C SER A 38 -3.11 47.83 13.15
N GLU A 39 -2.03 48.33 12.73
CA GLU A 39 -1.13 49.44 13.09
C GLU A 39 -0.63 49.66 14.54
N PRO A 40 0.50 50.37 14.66
CA PRO A 40 1.53 50.17 15.69
C PRO A 40 1.52 51.21 16.80
N VAL A 41 1.92 50.90 18.02
CA VAL A 41 2.36 51.89 19.02
C VAL A 41 3.38 51.30 20.00
N THR A 42 4.60 51.88 19.92
CA THR A 42 5.60 52.25 20.95
C THR A 42 5.91 51.34 22.14
N THR A 43 7.21 51.08 22.25
CA THR A 43 8.02 50.71 23.43
C THR A 43 7.80 51.63 24.65
N PRO A 44 8.04 51.14 25.89
CA PRO A 44 9.31 51.50 26.53
C PRO A 44 10.02 50.36 27.28
N THR A 45 11.32 50.62 27.39
CA THR A 45 12.40 49.98 28.11
C THR A 45 12.20 49.97 29.64
N GLU A 46 12.65 48.91 30.33
CA GLU A 46 13.38 48.99 31.60
C GLU A 46 13.82 47.59 32.04
N GLU A 47 15.08 47.39 32.04
CA GLU A 47 16.09 47.14 33.09
C GLU A 47 16.02 45.80 33.85
N THR A 48 17.16 45.14 33.75
CA THR A 48 17.68 43.96 34.51
C THR A 48 17.81 44.26 36.01
N PRO A 49 17.96 43.24 36.89
CA PRO A 49 19.31 42.96 37.35
C PRO A 49 19.72 41.48 37.44
N VAL A 50 21.03 41.36 37.38
CA VAL A 50 21.93 40.23 37.53
C VAL A 50 21.92 39.65 38.96
N ALA A 51 22.04 38.35 39.07
CA ALA A 51 22.67 37.70 40.23
C ALA A 51 23.38 36.40 39.84
N THR A 52 24.62 36.37 40.16
CA THR A 52 25.68 35.40 40.06
C THR A 52 25.51 34.26 41.07
N ALA A 53 25.93 33.02 40.73
CA ALA A 53 26.86 32.17 41.44
C ALA A 53 26.65 30.67 41.17
N GLU A 54 27.66 30.06 40.76
CA GLU A 54 28.55 28.99 41.15
C GLU A 54 28.17 27.58 40.63
N ALA A 55 29.18 27.03 39.95
CA ALA A 55 29.27 25.61 39.56
C ALA A 55 29.73 24.76 40.77
N PRO A 56 29.53 23.45 40.71
CA PRO A 56 30.69 22.58 40.66
C PRO A 56 30.63 21.48 39.60
N THR A 57 31.80 21.20 39.13
CA THR A 57 32.32 20.11 38.32
C THR A 57 31.99 18.74 38.89
N VAL A 58 31.67 17.73 38.03
CA VAL A 58 32.30 16.39 38.08
C VAL A 58 31.83 15.49 36.91
N THR A 59 32.80 14.98 36.17
CA THR A 59 33.04 13.72 35.45
C THR A 59 32.11 13.26 34.30
N GLN A 60 32.82 13.07 33.20
CA GLN A 60 32.50 12.35 31.98
C GLN A 60 32.03 10.92 32.23
N GLU A 61 30.98 10.52 31.55
CA GLU A 61 30.90 9.25 30.85
C GLU A 61 30.22 9.44 29.49
N THR A 62 30.91 8.98 28.50
CA THR A 62 30.54 9.04 27.07
C THR A 62 29.53 7.93 26.77
N HIS A 63 28.31 8.30 26.45
CA HIS A 63 27.44 7.44 25.64
C HIS A 63 27.11 8.17 24.35
N VAL A 64 27.52 7.58 23.25
CA VAL A 64 27.17 7.97 21.89
C VAL A 64 25.68 7.71 21.70
N ALA A 65 24.87 8.75 21.62
CA ALA A 65 23.50 8.65 21.20
C ALA A 65 23.46 8.79 19.68
N GLY A 66 22.96 7.75 19.03
CA GLY A 66 22.68 7.74 17.61
C GLY A 66 21.66 8.81 17.23
N ALA A 67 21.84 9.40 16.06
CA ALA A 67 20.94 10.35 15.46
C ALA A 67 19.62 9.67 15.05
N PRO A 68 18.48 10.37 15.10
CA PRO A 68 17.23 9.81 14.60
C PRO A 68 17.23 9.79 13.08
N GLN A 69 16.98 8.64 12.50
CA GLN A 69 16.64 8.46 11.08
C GLN A 69 15.36 9.23 10.73
N PRO A 70 15.30 9.88 9.57
CA PRO A 70 14.05 10.41 9.07
C PRO A 70 13.18 9.25 8.56
N ALA A 71 11.93 9.21 9.05
CA ALA A 71 10.92 8.27 8.61
C ALA A 71 10.59 8.49 7.13
N ALA A 72 10.62 7.40 6.35
CA ALA A 72 10.09 7.36 5.00
C ALA A 72 8.58 7.61 5.00
N PRO A 73 8.03 8.25 3.97
CA PRO A 73 6.58 8.41 3.83
C PRO A 73 5.97 7.07 3.40
N THR A 74 5.28 6.42 4.32
CA THR A 74 4.42 5.29 4.03
C THR A 74 3.16 5.83 3.36
N MET A 75 3.01 5.63 2.05
CA MET A 75 1.72 5.63 1.39
C MET A 75 1.15 4.21 1.53
N GLU A 76 0.37 4.00 2.54
CA GLU A 76 -0.59 2.91 2.61
C GLU A 76 -1.94 3.52 2.96
N GLN A 77 -2.75 3.68 1.93
CA GLN A 77 -4.19 3.63 2.11
C GLN A 77 -4.59 2.16 2.10
N GLN A 78 -4.42 1.50 3.23
CA GLN A 78 -5.17 0.28 3.51
C GLN A 78 -6.55 0.69 3.94
N MET A 79 -7.53 0.39 3.09
CA MET A 79 -8.91 0.26 3.57
C MET A 79 -8.94 -0.92 4.56
N PRO A 80 -9.70 -0.82 5.64
CA PRO A 80 -9.88 -1.95 6.53
C PRO A 80 -10.69 -3.02 5.80
N TYR A 81 -10.01 -4.07 5.34
CA TYR A 81 -10.68 -5.32 5.03
C TYR A 81 -11.18 -5.89 6.35
N GLN A 82 -12.47 -5.80 6.57
CA GLN A 82 -13.12 -6.71 7.49
C GLN A 82 -12.93 -8.10 6.93
N ASN A 83 -12.37 -8.99 7.74
CA ASN A 83 -12.20 -10.40 7.44
C ASN A 83 -13.56 -11.05 7.22
N ALA A 84 -14.04 -11.02 5.98
CA ALA A 84 -14.95 -12.05 5.54
C ALA A 84 -14.09 -13.29 5.39
N ALA A 85 -14.36 -14.33 6.17
CA ALA A 85 -13.71 -15.61 6.06
C ALA A 85 -13.92 -16.13 4.64
N ALA A 86 -12.91 -15.96 3.78
CA ALA A 86 -12.94 -16.47 2.43
C ALA A 86 -12.99 -17.99 2.51
N SER A 87 -14.16 -18.54 2.23
CA SER A 87 -14.31 -19.95 1.91
C SER A 87 -13.46 -20.22 0.68
N GLN A 88 -12.26 -20.76 0.89
CA GLN A 88 -11.32 -21.09 -0.16
C GLN A 88 -11.92 -22.21 -1.01
N ILE A 89 -12.35 -21.87 -2.21
CA ILE A 89 -12.65 -22.82 -3.28
C ILE A 89 -11.32 -23.44 -3.72
N PRO A 90 -11.18 -24.76 -3.77
CA PRO A 90 -9.98 -25.39 -4.30
C PRO A 90 -9.90 -25.13 -5.80
N THR A 91 -9.01 -24.23 -6.22
CA THR A 91 -8.63 -24.05 -7.62
C THR A 91 -7.77 -25.20 -8.08
N GLY A 92 -8.42 -26.24 -8.56
CA GLY A 92 -7.79 -27.35 -9.23
C GLY A 92 -8.31 -27.47 -10.66
N THR A 93 -7.83 -26.63 -11.57
CA THR A 93 -8.10 -26.79 -12.99
C THR A 93 -7.05 -27.71 -13.61
N PRO A 94 -7.40 -28.79 -14.28
CA PRO A 94 -6.43 -29.63 -14.98
C PRO A 94 -6.00 -28.97 -16.29
N VAL A 95 -4.72 -28.65 -16.39
CA VAL A 95 -4.06 -28.24 -17.62
C VAL A 95 -4.10 -29.36 -18.65
N MET A 96 -4.67 -29.11 -19.82
CA MET A 96 -4.53 -29.98 -20.99
C MET A 96 -3.17 -29.77 -21.66
N PRO A 97 -2.35 -30.83 -21.85
CA PRO A 97 -1.16 -30.72 -22.70
C PRO A 97 -1.51 -30.80 -24.17
N GLY A 98 -0.81 -29.98 -24.97
CA GLY A 98 -0.96 -29.88 -26.41
C GLY A 98 -0.78 -31.20 -27.18
N MET A 99 -1.45 -31.27 -28.30
CA MET A 99 -1.48 -32.36 -29.28
C MET A 99 -0.09 -32.53 -29.93
N GLU A 100 0.55 -33.66 -29.65
CA GLU A 100 1.53 -34.25 -30.59
C GLU A 100 0.96 -35.50 -31.25
N THR A 101 1.12 -35.55 -32.56
CA THR A 101 0.70 -36.65 -33.41
C THR A 101 1.75 -37.75 -33.43
N ASP A 102 1.41 -38.96 -33.12
CA ASP A 102 1.44 -40.22 -33.86
C ASP A 102 1.83 -41.48 -33.04
N THR A 103 1.10 -42.52 -33.29
CA THR A 103 1.38 -43.97 -33.19
C THR A 103 1.35 -44.71 -31.83
N ASP A 104 1.12 -44.09 -30.68
CA ASP A 104 0.98 -44.86 -29.42
C ASP A 104 -0.40 -44.77 -28.72
N LYS A 105 -1.44 -44.47 -29.49
CA LYS A 105 -2.79 -44.10 -29.00
C LYS A 105 -3.55 -45.14 -28.19
N LYS A 106 -3.20 -46.42 -28.23
CA LYS A 106 -4.03 -47.45 -27.56
C LYS A 106 -3.74 -47.67 -26.08
N LYS A 107 -2.55 -47.35 -25.59
CA LYS A 107 -2.20 -47.55 -24.16
C LYS A 107 -2.37 -46.29 -23.28
N LYS A 108 -2.27 -45.07 -23.86
CA LYS A 108 -2.44 -43.82 -23.12
C LYS A 108 -3.93 -43.43 -22.92
N THR A 109 -4.79 -43.75 -23.90
CA THR A 109 -6.22 -43.42 -23.85
C THR A 109 -6.93 -44.13 -22.70
N THR A 110 -6.54 -45.37 -22.37
CA THR A 110 -7.15 -46.11 -21.25
C THR A 110 -6.80 -45.55 -19.87
N ARG A 111 -5.62 -44.89 -19.73
CA ARG A 111 -5.21 -44.23 -18.46
C ARG A 111 -5.86 -42.86 -18.29
N ILE A 112 -6.01 -42.07 -19.37
CA ILE A 112 -6.65 -40.74 -19.32
C ILE A 112 -8.15 -40.89 -19.07
N ILE A 113 -8.79 -41.86 -19.69
CA ILE A 113 -10.22 -42.19 -19.43
C ILE A 113 -10.41 -42.69 -17.98
N GLY A 114 -9.43 -43.41 -17.42
CA GLY A 114 -9.48 -43.84 -16.01
C GLY A 114 -9.41 -42.69 -15.01
N VAL A 115 -8.55 -41.69 -15.26
CA VAL A 115 -8.42 -40.52 -14.36
C VAL A 115 -9.61 -39.56 -14.50
N ALA A 116 -10.09 -39.34 -15.73
CA ALA A 116 -11.31 -38.53 -15.93
C ALA A 116 -12.56 -39.23 -15.38
N ALA A 117 -12.64 -40.55 -15.49
CA ALA A 117 -13.75 -41.33 -14.91
C ALA A 117 -13.72 -41.32 -13.37
N VAL A 118 -12.53 -41.31 -12.75
CA VAL A 118 -12.39 -41.19 -11.29
C VAL A 118 -12.75 -39.78 -10.80
N ALA A 119 -12.34 -38.74 -11.50
CA ALA A 119 -12.71 -37.38 -11.16
C ALA A 119 -14.24 -37.14 -11.30
N VAL A 120 -14.84 -37.65 -12.37
CA VAL A 120 -16.30 -37.57 -12.56
C VAL A 120 -17.05 -38.45 -11.54
N VAL A 121 -16.50 -39.60 -11.15
CA VAL A 121 -17.10 -40.44 -10.11
C VAL A 121 -16.97 -39.77 -8.72
N VAL A 122 -15.85 -39.12 -8.42
CA VAL A 122 -15.68 -38.41 -7.13
C VAL A 122 -16.59 -37.17 -7.07
N ALA A 123 -16.69 -36.40 -8.14
CA ALA A 123 -17.64 -35.28 -8.24
C ALA A 123 -19.11 -35.80 -8.20
N ALA A 124 -19.42 -36.88 -8.93
CA ALA A 124 -20.76 -37.48 -8.91
C ALA A 124 -21.11 -38.09 -7.55
N VAL A 125 -20.16 -38.70 -6.84
CA VAL A 125 -20.37 -39.23 -5.49
C VAL A 125 -20.53 -38.12 -4.47
N GLY A 126 -19.76 -37.02 -4.60
CA GLY A 126 -19.93 -35.79 -3.79
C GLY A 126 -21.31 -35.17 -4.01
N PHE A 127 -21.69 -34.97 -5.27
CA PHE A 127 -22.98 -34.38 -5.64
C PHE A 127 -24.17 -35.30 -5.32
N VAL A 128 -24.02 -36.63 -5.48
CA VAL A 128 -25.04 -37.62 -5.07
C VAL A 128 -25.09 -37.72 -3.54
N GLY A 129 -23.96 -37.62 -2.86
CA GLY A 129 -23.91 -37.56 -1.39
C GLY A 129 -24.64 -36.34 -0.85
N PHE A 130 -24.40 -35.17 -1.41
CA PHE A 130 -25.10 -33.91 -1.06
C PHE A 130 -26.62 -34.02 -1.35
N LYS A 131 -27.00 -34.50 -2.53
CA LYS A 131 -28.41 -34.71 -2.85
C LYS A 131 -29.10 -35.79 -1.99
N VAL A 132 -28.38 -36.80 -1.52
CA VAL A 132 -28.93 -37.82 -0.61
C VAL A 132 -29.10 -37.25 0.79
N VAL A 133 -28.17 -36.43 1.27
CA VAL A 133 -28.32 -35.74 2.56
C VAL A 133 -29.45 -34.72 2.51
N ASN A 134 -29.58 -33.94 1.46
CA ASN A 134 -30.70 -33.01 1.26
C ASN A 134 -32.04 -33.74 1.04
N ALA A 135 -32.02 -34.94 0.48
CA ALA A 135 -33.25 -35.76 0.38
C ALA A 135 -33.69 -36.36 1.73
N MET A 136 -32.76 -36.58 2.66
CA MET A 136 -33.07 -37.00 4.03
C MET A 136 -33.43 -35.83 4.96
N HIS A 137 -32.87 -34.67 4.71
CA HIS A 137 -33.12 -33.41 5.45
C HIS A 137 -33.25 -32.25 4.46
N PRO A 138 -34.37 -32.16 3.72
CA PRO A 138 -34.54 -31.23 2.60
C PRO A 138 -34.61 -29.74 3.00
N HIS A 139 -34.33 -29.40 4.22
CA HIS A 139 -34.37 -28.03 4.78
C HIS A 139 -33.11 -27.66 5.56
N LEU A 140 -32.05 -28.48 5.52
CA LEU A 140 -30.80 -28.15 6.19
C LEU A 140 -30.18 -26.86 5.68
N ASP A 141 -30.32 -26.58 4.39
CA ASP A 141 -29.91 -25.36 3.69
C ASP A 141 -30.77 -24.12 4.00
N LYS A 142 -31.83 -24.29 4.78
CA LYS A 142 -32.78 -23.21 5.14
C LYS A 142 -32.91 -23.00 6.64
N GLN A 143 -31.93 -23.42 7.39
CA GLN A 143 -31.83 -23.16 8.83
C GLN A 143 -31.29 -21.76 9.07
N LEU A 144 -31.72 -21.15 10.16
CA LEU A 144 -31.29 -19.83 10.58
C LEU A 144 -31.04 -19.80 12.09
N LEU A 145 -29.94 -19.17 12.46
CA LEU A 145 -29.67 -18.71 13.82
C LEU A 145 -29.64 -17.19 13.83
N TYR A 146 -30.24 -16.58 14.81
CA TYR A 146 -30.18 -15.14 14.97
C TYR A 146 -30.15 -14.71 16.44
N CYS A 147 -29.63 -13.54 16.67
CA CYS A 147 -29.43 -12.95 18.00
C CYS A 147 -30.35 -11.76 18.22
N LYS A 148 -30.98 -11.73 19.38
CA LYS A 148 -31.85 -10.65 19.86
C LYS A 148 -31.80 -10.59 21.37
N ASP A 149 -31.64 -9.40 21.95
CA ASP A 149 -31.62 -9.17 23.41
C ASP A 149 -30.68 -10.12 24.21
N GLY A 150 -29.47 -10.40 23.66
CA GLY A 150 -28.53 -11.32 24.29
C GLY A 150 -28.96 -12.78 24.28
N ARG A 151 -29.89 -13.15 23.41
CA ARG A 151 -30.41 -14.52 23.24
C ARG A 151 -30.21 -14.99 21.84
N LEU A 152 -29.95 -16.30 21.69
CA LEU A 152 -29.83 -16.96 20.41
C LEU A 152 -31.09 -17.77 20.09
N TYR A 153 -31.65 -17.50 18.93
CA TYR A 153 -32.85 -18.15 18.40
C TYR A 153 -32.53 -19.03 17.19
N TYR A 154 -33.34 -20.06 17.01
CA TYR A 154 -33.22 -21.01 15.91
C TYR A 154 -34.53 -21.12 15.12
N VAL A 155 -34.42 -21.09 13.80
CA VAL A 155 -35.48 -21.38 12.83
C VAL A 155 -35.06 -22.59 12.00
N ASP A 156 -35.82 -23.68 12.06
CA ASP A 156 -35.54 -24.95 11.36
C ASP A 156 -35.67 -24.84 9.84
N ASN A 157 -36.59 -24.02 9.36
CA ASN A 157 -36.81 -23.79 7.94
C ASN A 157 -37.45 -22.42 7.67
N VAL A 158 -36.67 -21.49 7.19
CA VAL A 158 -37.12 -20.11 6.93
C VAL A 158 -38.17 -20.01 5.82
N SER A 159 -38.26 -20.98 4.89
CA SER A 159 -39.31 -21.01 3.85
C SER A 159 -40.67 -21.39 4.39
N LYS A 160 -40.79 -21.67 5.68
CA LYS A 160 -42.07 -22.06 6.31
C LYS A 160 -42.38 -21.11 7.44
N GLU A 161 -43.65 -20.81 7.60
CA GLU A 161 -44.14 -20.11 8.77
C GLU A 161 -43.99 -20.98 10.01
N LYS A 162 -42.96 -20.78 10.79
CA LYS A 162 -42.65 -21.45 12.05
C LYS A 162 -42.20 -20.44 13.08
N GLU A 163 -42.67 -20.61 14.30
CA GLU A 163 -42.22 -19.79 15.42
C GLU A 163 -40.72 -20.07 15.70
N PRO A 164 -39.88 -19.04 15.86
CA PRO A 164 -38.50 -19.18 16.33
C PRO A 164 -38.44 -19.81 17.71
N VAL A 165 -37.36 -20.54 17.97
CA VAL A 165 -37.13 -21.23 19.26
C VAL A 165 -35.90 -20.66 19.94
N GLU A 166 -36.05 -20.12 21.16
CA GLU A 166 -34.91 -19.73 21.97
C GLU A 166 -34.07 -20.98 22.29
N ILE A 167 -32.77 -20.92 22.03
CA ILE A 167 -31.87 -22.04 22.29
C ILE A 167 -30.79 -21.72 23.31
N TYR A 168 -30.42 -20.44 23.47
CA TYR A 168 -29.37 -20.01 24.38
C TYR A 168 -29.64 -18.59 24.88
N GLN A 169 -29.26 -18.30 26.14
CA GLN A 169 -29.27 -16.98 26.71
C GLN A 169 -27.87 -16.63 27.24
N ALA A 170 -27.29 -15.53 26.78
CA ALA A 170 -26.02 -15.04 27.27
C ALA A 170 -26.10 -14.63 28.75
N HIS A 171 -25.00 -14.79 29.48
CA HIS A 171 -24.93 -14.51 30.91
C HIS A 171 -24.62 -13.03 31.25
N SER A 172 -24.36 -12.20 30.25
CA SER A 172 -24.04 -10.77 30.41
C SER A 172 -24.91 -9.93 29.45
N ASP A 173 -24.95 -8.62 29.69
CA ASP A 173 -25.61 -7.67 28.80
C ASP A 173 -24.90 -7.50 27.44
N ASP A 174 -23.88 -8.33 27.18
CA ASP A 174 -23.16 -8.37 25.92
C ASP A 174 -23.94 -9.13 24.86
N ASN A 175 -24.32 -8.40 23.83
CA ASN A 175 -25.16 -8.89 22.74
C ASN A 175 -24.36 -9.35 21.52
N SER A 176 -23.02 -9.49 21.62
CA SER A 176 -22.22 -9.93 20.48
C SER A 176 -22.24 -11.45 20.32
N PHE A 177 -22.58 -11.90 19.13
CA PHE A 177 -22.51 -13.29 18.72
C PHE A 177 -21.77 -13.38 17.39
N SER A 178 -20.84 -14.29 17.25
CA SER A 178 -20.28 -14.71 15.96
C SER A 178 -20.71 -16.15 15.70
N ILE A 179 -21.33 -16.45 14.57
CA ILE A 179 -21.91 -17.77 14.28
C ILE A 179 -21.30 -18.30 12.99
N GLN A 180 -20.85 -19.56 12.99
CA GLN A 180 -20.42 -20.28 11.79
C GLN A 180 -21.06 -21.67 11.74
N TYR A 181 -21.67 -22.01 10.60
CA TYR A 181 -22.17 -23.37 10.35
C TYR A 181 -21.05 -24.28 9.83
N THR A 182 -21.16 -25.56 10.15
CA THR A 182 -20.33 -26.58 9.50
C THR A 182 -20.78 -26.79 8.07
N LYS A 183 -19.84 -27.18 7.17
CA LYS A 183 -20.13 -27.42 5.75
C LYS A 183 -21.23 -28.45 5.52
N ASP A 184 -21.39 -29.41 6.42
CA ASP A 184 -22.48 -30.42 6.36
C ASP A 184 -23.77 -29.95 7.07
N GLN A 185 -23.78 -28.70 7.60
CA GLN A 185 -24.93 -28.04 8.23
C GLN A 185 -25.52 -28.78 9.44
N LYS A 186 -24.77 -29.72 10.02
CA LYS A 186 -25.22 -30.50 11.22
C LYS A 186 -24.97 -29.76 12.51
N TYR A 187 -23.94 -28.93 12.51
CA TYR A 187 -23.54 -28.15 13.67
C TYR A 187 -23.41 -26.69 13.28
N ALA A 188 -23.61 -25.85 14.25
CA ALA A 188 -23.13 -24.50 14.22
C ALA A 188 -22.23 -24.28 15.44
N PHE A 189 -21.23 -23.44 15.27
CA PHE A 189 -20.42 -22.94 16.35
C PHE A 189 -20.79 -21.47 16.58
N PHE A 190 -20.78 -21.03 17.82
CA PHE A 190 -20.98 -19.62 18.12
C PHE A 190 -20.10 -19.17 19.28
N LEU A 191 -19.61 -17.95 19.14
CA LEU A 191 -18.84 -17.25 20.14
C LEU A 191 -19.73 -16.18 20.75
N THR A 192 -19.72 -16.02 22.08
CA THR A 192 -20.48 -15.00 22.79
C THR A 192 -19.83 -14.62 24.12
N GLY A 193 -20.02 -13.39 24.55
CA GLY A 193 -19.44 -12.84 25.78
C GLY A 193 -18.74 -11.51 25.52
N SER A 194 -18.14 -10.91 26.54
CA SER A 194 -17.29 -9.72 26.42
C SER A 194 -15.83 -10.11 26.17
N ASP A 195 -15.07 -9.24 25.53
CA ASP A 195 -13.72 -9.42 24.94
C ASP A 195 -12.81 -10.47 25.61
N ASP A 196 -12.53 -10.35 26.90
CA ASP A 196 -11.64 -11.30 27.61
C ASP A 196 -12.36 -12.53 28.19
N LYS A 197 -13.68 -12.65 27.96
CA LYS A 197 -14.53 -13.69 28.57
C LYS A 197 -15.45 -14.37 27.57
N GLN A 198 -15.15 -14.22 26.31
CA GLN A 198 -15.91 -14.90 25.27
C GLN A 198 -15.80 -16.41 25.43
N ARG A 199 -16.89 -17.09 25.12
CA ARG A 199 -17.01 -18.54 25.20
C ARG A 199 -17.44 -19.09 23.87
N LEU A 200 -16.78 -20.16 23.45
CA LEU A 200 -17.08 -20.89 22.24
C LEU A 200 -18.00 -22.06 22.55
N TYR A 201 -19.09 -22.12 21.82
CA TYR A 201 -20.09 -23.19 21.92
C TYR A 201 -20.25 -23.91 20.61
N ARG A 202 -20.68 -25.17 20.69
CA ARG A 202 -21.16 -25.98 19.58
C ARG A 202 -22.62 -26.34 19.77
N VAL A 203 -23.44 -26.21 18.75
CA VAL A 203 -24.84 -26.64 18.76
C VAL A 203 -25.11 -27.68 17.66
N ASN A 204 -25.79 -28.81 18.00
CA ASN A 204 -26.22 -29.76 17.04
C ASN A 204 -27.60 -29.37 16.48
N THR A 205 -27.62 -28.65 15.35
CA THR A 205 -28.82 -28.07 14.75
C THR A 205 -29.84 -29.09 14.33
N GLN A 206 -29.41 -30.29 13.93
CA GLN A 206 -30.31 -31.39 13.51
C GLN A 206 -31.14 -32.01 14.68
N LYS A 207 -30.70 -31.78 15.93
CA LYS A 207 -31.36 -32.34 17.10
C LYS A 207 -32.22 -31.31 17.83
N LEU A 208 -32.18 -30.07 17.41
CA LEU A 208 -33.02 -29.02 18.01
C LEU A 208 -34.49 -29.29 17.78
N THR A 209 -35.30 -28.90 18.73
CA THR A 209 -36.76 -29.13 18.73
C THR A 209 -37.48 -27.84 19.13
N SER A 210 -38.77 -27.73 18.86
CA SER A 210 -39.61 -26.63 19.34
C SER A 210 -39.76 -26.55 20.88
N ASN A 211 -39.10 -27.42 21.62
CA ASN A 211 -39.13 -27.46 23.07
C ASN A 211 -37.80 -27.00 23.64
N GLU A 212 -37.75 -25.74 24.07
CA GLU A 212 -36.56 -25.07 24.61
C GLU A 212 -35.81 -25.88 25.67
N SER A 213 -36.53 -26.35 26.69
CA SER A 213 -35.93 -27.13 27.80
C SER A 213 -35.27 -28.45 27.40
N LYS A 214 -35.48 -28.90 26.16
CA LYS A 214 -34.81 -30.09 25.62
C LYS A 214 -33.58 -29.75 24.78
N ASN A 215 -33.40 -28.51 24.41
CA ASN A 215 -32.34 -28.07 23.51
C ASN A 215 -30.99 -27.88 24.24
N GLU A 216 -30.98 -27.52 25.52
CA GLU A 216 -29.76 -27.31 26.32
C GLU A 216 -28.74 -28.49 26.18
N LYS A 217 -29.20 -29.70 26.13
CA LYS A 217 -28.31 -30.90 25.99
C LYS A 217 -27.65 -31.05 24.61
N TYR A 218 -28.03 -30.22 23.65
CA TYR A 218 -27.48 -30.21 22.31
C TYR A 218 -26.54 -29.04 22.06
N ILE A 219 -26.35 -28.22 23.12
CA ILE A 219 -25.44 -27.12 23.17
C ILE A 219 -24.32 -27.51 24.12
N GLU A 220 -23.09 -27.40 23.67
CA GLU A 220 -21.89 -27.78 24.41
C GLU A 220 -20.91 -26.61 24.44
N GLU A 221 -20.52 -26.18 25.64
CA GLU A 221 -19.42 -25.25 25.80
C GLU A 221 -18.11 -25.98 25.48
N ILE A 222 -17.32 -25.42 24.56
CA ILE A 222 -16.03 -25.99 24.13
C ILE A 222 -14.92 -25.42 24.99
N ASP A 223 -14.85 -24.08 25.06
CA ASP A 223 -13.82 -23.37 25.82
C ASP A 223 -14.24 -21.93 26.17
N SER A 224 -13.46 -21.28 27.04
CA SER A 224 -13.63 -19.89 27.47
C SER A 224 -12.36 -19.09 27.26
N GLY A 225 -12.49 -17.77 27.18
CA GLY A 225 -11.38 -16.87 26.82
C GLY A 225 -11.00 -16.96 25.35
N VAL A 226 -11.92 -17.42 24.51
CA VAL A 226 -11.74 -17.53 23.06
C VAL A 226 -11.89 -16.14 22.43
N THR A 227 -10.96 -15.78 21.55
CA THR A 227 -10.96 -14.49 20.85
C THR A 227 -11.45 -14.60 19.42
N ASP A 228 -11.12 -15.71 18.75
CA ASP A 228 -11.51 -15.99 17.37
C ASP A 228 -11.55 -17.49 17.11
N TYR A 229 -12.29 -17.92 16.06
CA TYR A 229 -12.38 -19.31 15.71
C TYR A 229 -12.68 -19.52 14.21
N THR A 230 -12.25 -20.66 13.68
CA THR A 230 -12.53 -21.12 12.32
C THR A 230 -13.04 -22.55 12.31
N VAL A 231 -14.23 -22.76 11.77
CA VAL A 231 -14.79 -24.09 11.57
C VAL A 231 -14.08 -24.80 10.43
N ILE A 232 -13.48 -25.96 10.67
CA ILE A 232 -12.63 -26.66 9.71
C ILE A 232 -13.25 -27.91 9.09
N ASP A 233 -14.20 -28.52 9.76
CA ASP A 233 -14.91 -29.73 9.29
C ASP A 233 -16.22 -29.86 10.09
N SER A 234 -16.94 -30.94 9.86
CA SER A 234 -18.30 -31.22 10.37
C SER A 234 -18.47 -31.07 11.89
N ASP A 235 -17.44 -31.23 12.69
CA ASP A 235 -17.51 -31.08 14.14
C ASP A 235 -16.21 -30.55 14.76
N LYS A 236 -15.33 -29.97 13.97
CA LYS A 236 -13.98 -29.54 14.35
C LYS A 236 -13.77 -28.05 14.17
N VAL A 237 -13.03 -27.47 15.07
CA VAL A 237 -12.74 -26.02 15.04
C VAL A 237 -11.31 -25.75 15.50
N LEU A 238 -10.63 -24.85 14.82
CA LEU A 238 -9.44 -24.15 15.31
C LEU A 238 -9.88 -22.85 15.98
N TYR A 239 -9.24 -22.49 17.07
CA TYR A 239 -9.60 -21.26 17.77
C TYR A 239 -8.42 -20.69 18.57
N ASN A 240 -8.45 -19.39 18.75
CA ASN A 240 -7.48 -18.64 19.50
C ASN A 240 -8.03 -18.29 20.89
N ARG A 241 -7.18 -18.33 21.90
CA ARG A 241 -7.48 -17.82 23.23
C ARG A 241 -6.52 -16.70 23.59
N SER A 242 -7.00 -15.74 24.37
CA SER A 242 -6.13 -14.70 24.92
C SER A 242 -5.00 -15.33 25.73
N SER A 243 -3.75 -14.96 25.44
CA SER A 243 -2.61 -15.28 26.30
C SER A 243 -2.65 -14.46 27.57
N ASN A 244 -2.00 -14.95 28.64
CA ASN A 244 -1.79 -14.16 29.84
C ASN A 244 -0.69 -13.09 29.67
N ASP A 245 0.05 -13.13 28.60
CA ASP A 245 1.09 -12.19 28.24
C ASP A 245 0.57 -11.21 27.19
N ASP A 246 1.06 -9.96 27.19
CA ASP A 246 0.57 -8.87 26.34
C ASP A 246 0.81 -9.08 24.83
N TYR A 247 1.50 -10.16 24.45
CA TYR A 247 1.89 -10.46 23.06
C TYR A 247 1.58 -11.92 22.72
N GLY A 248 0.81 -12.11 21.63
CA GLY A 248 0.46 -13.42 21.13
C GLY A 248 -0.82 -14.01 21.72
N TYR A 249 -1.19 -15.19 21.26
CA TYR A 249 -2.37 -15.94 21.66
C TYR A 249 -2.06 -17.44 21.77
N GLU A 250 -2.95 -18.18 22.45
CA GLU A 250 -2.90 -19.64 22.49
C GLU A 250 -3.70 -20.20 21.31
N LEU A 251 -3.06 -20.96 20.41
CA LEU A 251 -3.71 -21.66 19.33
C LEU A 251 -4.21 -23.03 19.77
N ASN A 252 -5.49 -23.27 19.60
CA ASN A 252 -6.17 -24.46 20.10
C ASN A 252 -6.96 -25.18 18.99
N TYR A 253 -7.21 -26.47 19.19
CA TYR A 253 -7.94 -27.33 18.30
C TYR A 253 -8.95 -28.20 19.04
N TYR A 254 -10.21 -28.12 18.67
CA TYR A 254 -11.26 -29.05 19.10
C TYR A 254 -11.50 -30.11 18.04
N ASP A 255 -11.33 -31.39 18.36
CA ASP A 255 -11.39 -32.51 17.40
C ASP A 255 -12.79 -33.14 17.27
N GLY A 256 -13.82 -32.48 17.78
CA GLY A 256 -15.21 -32.96 17.82
C GLY A 256 -15.55 -33.61 19.16
N LYS A 257 -14.56 -33.80 20.05
CA LYS A 257 -14.74 -34.45 21.33
C LYS A 257 -13.89 -33.84 22.45
N ASP A 258 -12.59 -33.64 22.20
CA ASP A 258 -11.64 -33.14 23.17
C ASP A 258 -10.93 -31.90 22.61
N THR A 259 -10.61 -30.94 23.48
CA THR A 259 -9.77 -29.78 23.15
C THR A 259 -8.30 -30.14 23.28
N LYS A 260 -7.47 -29.56 22.42
CA LYS A 260 -6.01 -29.72 22.41
C LYS A 260 -5.37 -28.36 22.20
N GLU A 261 -4.51 -27.97 23.09
CA GLU A 261 -3.60 -26.86 22.86
C GLU A 261 -2.58 -27.27 21.80
N ILE A 262 -2.45 -26.45 20.74
CA ILE A 262 -1.45 -26.65 19.70
C ILE A 262 -0.16 -25.99 20.12
N ASP A 263 -0.21 -24.69 20.44
CA ASP A 263 0.94 -23.91 20.88
C ASP A 263 0.49 -22.62 21.62
N THR A 264 1.44 -21.96 22.27
CA THR A 264 1.29 -20.66 22.92
C THR A 264 2.16 -19.61 22.22
N ASP A 265 1.97 -18.35 22.54
CA ASP A 265 2.76 -17.23 21.99
C ASP A 265 2.71 -17.13 20.46
N VAL A 266 1.61 -17.56 19.86
CA VAL A 266 1.36 -17.46 18.42
C VAL A 266 1.07 -16.00 18.07
N VAL A 267 1.80 -15.43 17.10
CA VAL A 267 1.78 -13.98 16.80
C VAL A 267 1.13 -13.63 15.49
N SER A 268 0.95 -14.59 14.60
CA SER A 268 0.35 -14.37 13.29
C SER A 268 -0.87 -15.25 13.08
N ASP A 269 -1.71 -14.86 12.15
CA ASP A 269 -2.79 -15.73 11.67
C ASP A 269 -2.20 -17.05 11.16
N TYR A 270 -2.79 -18.16 11.58
CA TYR A 270 -2.38 -19.46 11.07
C TYR A 270 -2.89 -19.69 9.65
N VAL A 271 -2.10 -20.38 8.86
CA VAL A 271 -2.48 -20.78 7.49
C VAL A 271 -2.78 -22.27 7.46
N ARG A 272 -4.02 -22.62 7.14
CA ARG A 272 -4.43 -24.03 7.01
C ARG A 272 -4.43 -24.48 5.55
N ARG A 273 -3.83 -25.65 5.29
CA ARG A 273 -3.89 -26.35 4.00
C ARG A 273 -4.20 -27.83 4.25
N GLY A 274 -5.43 -28.25 3.93
CA GLY A 274 -5.90 -29.60 4.25
C GLY A 274 -5.81 -29.94 5.73
N ASP A 275 -5.03 -30.98 6.08
CA ASP A 275 -4.75 -31.36 7.46
C ASP A 275 -3.56 -30.63 8.11
N MET A 276 -2.85 -29.78 7.36
CA MET A 276 -1.70 -29.02 7.86
C MET A 276 -2.11 -27.62 8.31
N VAL A 277 -1.61 -27.22 9.47
CA VAL A 277 -1.68 -25.85 10.01
C VAL A 277 -0.25 -25.34 10.14
N TYR A 278 0.04 -24.20 9.55
CA TYR A 278 1.29 -23.48 9.68
C TYR A 278 1.03 -22.19 10.48
N TYR A 279 1.92 -21.84 11.39
CA TYR A 279 1.78 -20.66 12.24
C TYR A 279 3.15 -20.16 12.66
N GLN A 280 3.22 -18.92 13.12
CA GLN A 280 4.42 -18.28 13.62
C GLN A 280 4.28 -18.03 15.12
N ARG A 281 5.37 -18.29 15.87
CA ARG A 281 5.47 -18.06 17.30
C ARG A 281 6.53 -16.99 17.57
N ASP A 282 6.26 -16.12 18.54
CA ASP A 282 7.22 -15.11 18.97
C ASP A 282 8.47 -15.77 19.58
N ASN A 283 9.64 -15.28 19.18
CA ASN A 283 10.93 -15.67 19.73
C ASN A 283 11.75 -14.47 20.25
N ASN A 284 11.13 -13.27 20.26
CA ASN A 284 11.72 -11.98 20.63
C ASN A 284 12.88 -11.51 19.74
N ASP A 285 12.92 -11.97 18.49
CA ASP A 285 13.86 -11.56 17.43
C ASP A 285 13.10 -10.94 16.26
N ASP A 286 13.82 -10.45 15.24
CA ASP A 286 13.23 -9.87 14.01
C ASP A 286 12.49 -10.90 13.14
N ASN A 287 12.78 -12.17 13.32
CA ASN A 287 12.12 -13.30 12.68
C ASN A 287 11.34 -14.10 13.73
N TYR A 288 10.29 -14.78 13.33
CA TYR A 288 9.46 -15.63 14.17
C TYR A 288 9.82 -17.11 13.99
N ASP A 289 9.60 -17.93 15.02
CA ASP A 289 9.67 -19.39 14.87
C ASP A 289 8.52 -19.88 13.97
N LEU A 290 8.83 -20.40 12.79
CA LEU A 290 7.86 -21.02 11.89
C LEU A 290 7.58 -22.46 12.31
N CYS A 291 6.33 -22.74 12.62
CA CYS A 291 5.88 -24.00 13.19
C CYS A 291 4.83 -24.67 12.32
N TYR A 292 4.61 -25.98 12.57
CA TYR A 292 3.53 -26.71 11.92
C TYR A 292 2.83 -27.65 12.90
N TYR A 293 1.54 -27.89 12.65
CA TYR A 293 0.73 -28.92 13.30
C TYR A 293 -0.09 -29.70 12.28
N ASN A 294 -0.13 -31.04 12.40
CA ASN A 294 -0.96 -31.88 11.55
C ASN A 294 -2.21 -32.35 12.33
N LEU A 295 -3.36 -31.85 11.95
CA LEU A 295 -4.65 -32.07 12.60
C LEU A 295 -5.06 -33.55 12.66
N LYS A 296 -4.63 -34.37 11.67
CA LYS A 296 -5.01 -35.77 11.54
C LYS A 296 -4.26 -36.68 12.51
N ASN A 297 -2.99 -36.43 12.75
CA ASN A 297 -2.13 -37.34 13.52
C ASN A 297 -1.45 -36.68 14.71
N GLY A 298 -1.65 -35.38 14.93
CA GLY A 298 -1.06 -34.59 16.01
C GLY A 298 0.45 -34.38 15.90
N LYS A 299 1.05 -34.68 14.73
CA LYS A 299 2.48 -34.43 14.52
C LYS A 299 2.72 -32.92 14.38
N HIS A 300 3.64 -32.38 15.14
CA HIS A 300 3.99 -30.98 15.18
C HIS A 300 5.50 -30.78 15.31
N GLY A 301 5.95 -29.55 15.16
CA GLY A 301 7.35 -29.15 15.40
C GLY A 301 7.71 -27.87 14.66
N ASP A 302 8.90 -27.40 14.95
CA ASP A 302 9.49 -26.24 14.32
C ASP A 302 9.98 -26.58 12.91
N ILE A 303 9.89 -25.62 12.02
CA ILE A 303 10.43 -25.73 10.63
C ILE A 303 11.74 -24.95 10.57
N ASP A 304 11.72 -23.66 10.87
CA ASP A 304 12.82 -22.71 10.81
C ASP A 304 12.39 -21.38 11.46
N GLU A 305 13.23 -20.35 11.40
CA GLU A 305 12.81 -18.97 11.59
C GLU A 305 12.19 -18.43 10.28
N SER A 306 11.22 -17.51 10.37
CA SER A 306 10.61 -16.85 9.22
C SER A 306 10.16 -15.43 9.56
N TYR A 307 10.24 -14.54 8.57
CA TYR A 307 9.62 -13.23 8.60
C TYR A 307 8.17 -13.31 8.11
N ASP A 308 7.97 -13.91 6.94
CA ASP A 308 6.65 -14.05 6.31
C ASP A 308 6.48 -15.40 5.62
N VAL A 309 5.23 -15.88 5.53
CA VAL A 309 4.85 -17.09 4.79
C VAL A 309 4.34 -16.70 3.41
N ILE A 310 5.14 -16.96 2.37
CA ILE A 310 4.83 -16.57 0.98
C ILE A 310 3.74 -17.47 0.37
N ASP A 311 3.87 -18.80 0.48
CA ASP A 311 2.89 -19.78 0.02
C ASP A 311 3.11 -21.12 0.72
N CYS A 312 2.03 -21.88 0.89
CA CYS A 312 2.12 -23.22 1.48
C CYS A 312 1.06 -24.18 0.93
N ASN A 313 1.37 -25.46 1.00
CA ASN A 313 0.44 -26.55 0.75
C ASN A 313 0.59 -27.65 1.84
N GLU A 314 -0.10 -28.78 1.71
CA GLU A 314 -0.05 -29.86 2.69
C GLU A 314 1.37 -30.48 2.90
N SER A 315 2.31 -30.25 2.01
CA SER A 315 3.60 -30.94 1.99
C SER A 315 4.81 -30.01 2.03
N GLU A 316 4.67 -28.76 1.67
CA GLU A 316 5.78 -27.82 1.51
C GLU A 316 5.32 -26.40 1.88
N ILE A 317 6.27 -25.59 2.35
CA ILE A 317 6.09 -24.18 2.66
C ILE A 317 7.21 -23.35 2.04
N LEU A 318 6.87 -22.21 1.50
CA LEU A 318 7.75 -21.17 0.97
C LEU A 318 7.63 -19.95 1.91
N TYR A 319 8.76 -19.44 2.40
CA TYR A 319 8.79 -18.38 3.38
C TYR A 319 10.04 -17.52 3.22
N SER A 320 10.01 -16.33 3.79
CA SER A 320 11.14 -15.41 3.86
C SER A 320 11.75 -15.39 5.27
N VAL A 321 13.02 -15.05 5.34
CA VAL A 321 13.78 -14.79 6.58
C VAL A 321 14.45 -13.43 6.42
N ALA A 322 14.26 -12.53 7.36
CA ALA A 322 14.90 -11.23 7.35
C ALA A 322 16.40 -11.35 7.63
N ASP A 323 17.21 -10.66 6.85
CA ASP A 323 18.67 -10.55 6.99
C ASP A 323 19.08 -9.07 6.81
N GLY A 324 19.00 -8.29 7.89
CA GLY A 324 19.13 -6.84 7.87
C GLY A 324 18.04 -6.16 7.02
N ASP A 325 18.44 -5.39 6.02
CA ASP A 325 17.52 -4.67 5.12
C ASP A 325 17.01 -5.53 3.95
N THR A 326 17.33 -6.81 3.92
CA THR A 326 16.96 -7.74 2.83
C THR A 326 16.34 -9.01 3.39
N TYR A 327 15.84 -9.85 2.48
CA TYR A 327 15.21 -11.12 2.82
C TYR A 327 15.85 -12.26 2.04
N ASP A 328 15.95 -13.39 2.70
CA ASP A 328 16.30 -14.67 2.07
C ASP A 328 15.05 -15.52 1.91
N ILE A 329 14.85 -16.14 0.76
CA ILE A 329 13.69 -17.00 0.51
C ILE A 329 14.08 -18.47 0.65
N TYR A 330 13.32 -19.18 1.47
CA TYR A 330 13.51 -20.59 1.79
C TYR A 330 12.30 -21.44 1.40
N LYS A 331 12.56 -22.70 1.17
CA LYS A 331 11.54 -23.74 1.00
C LYS A 331 11.82 -24.89 1.96
N ALA A 332 10.79 -25.37 2.64
CA ALA A 332 10.90 -26.49 3.55
C ALA A 332 9.75 -27.48 3.42
N LYS A 333 9.97 -28.69 3.94
CA LYS A 333 8.92 -29.68 4.23
C LYS A 333 8.83 -29.85 5.73
N PRO A 334 7.63 -29.97 6.31
CA PRO A 334 7.46 -30.23 7.75
C PRO A 334 8.36 -31.36 8.25
N GLY A 335 9.20 -31.06 9.26
CA GLY A 335 10.15 -32.00 9.83
C GLY A 335 11.41 -32.31 8.97
N SER A 336 11.70 -31.51 7.97
CA SER A 336 12.93 -31.61 7.15
C SER A 336 13.70 -30.30 7.19
N LYS A 337 15.00 -30.36 6.90
CA LYS A 337 15.84 -29.17 6.83
C LYS A 337 15.40 -28.27 5.68
N ALA A 338 15.32 -26.99 5.95
CA ALA A 338 15.04 -25.93 4.98
C ALA A 338 16.14 -25.80 3.91
N THR A 339 15.75 -25.33 2.74
CA THR A 339 16.66 -25.07 1.61
C THR A 339 16.51 -23.61 1.19
N LYS A 340 17.58 -22.83 1.29
CA LYS A 340 17.63 -21.48 0.74
C LYS A 340 17.52 -21.55 -0.78
N ILE A 341 16.61 -20.78 -1.36
CA ILE A 341 16.38 -20.71 -2.80
C ILE A 341 16.96 -19.43 -3.38
N ILE A 342 16.74 -18.29 -2.73
CA ILE A 342 17.12 -16.96 -3.19
C ILE A 342 17.69 -16.19 -2.00
N SER A 343 18.61 -15.25 -2.25
CA SER A 343 19.16 -14.35 -1.24
C SER A 343 19.12 -12.90 -1.70
N GLU A 344 19.22 -12.00 -0.72
CA GLU A 344 19.31 -10.56 -0.93
C GLU A 344 18.10 -9.98 -1.69
N VAL A 345 16.90 -10.41 -1.32
CA VAL A 345 15.62 -9.94 -1.86
C VAL A 345 15.19 -8.66 -1.14
N SER A 346 14.66 -7.69 -1.84
CA SER A 346 14.00 -6.51 -1.23
C SER A 346 12.61 -6.88 -0.73
N ASN A 347 11.86 -5.90 -0.19
CA ASN A 347 10.52 -6.13 0.38
C ASN A 347 9.46 -6.59 -0.62
N ASP A 348 9.75 -6.52 -1.93
CA ASP A 348 8.78 -6.87 -2.96
C ASP A 348 9.10 -8.25 -3.54
N TYR A 349 8.33 -9.25 -3.09
CA TYR A 349 8.41 -10.63 -3.54
C TYR A 349 7.04 -11.32 -3.47
N LYS A 350 6.78 -12.17 -4.46
CA LYS A 350 5.60 -13.03 -4.52
C LYS A 350 5.98 -14.40 -5.07
N GLY A 351 5.32 -15.47 -4.61
CA GLY A 351 5.65 -16.81 -5.05
C GLY A 351 4.46 -17.74 -5.10
N SER A 352 4.57 -18.79 -5.93
CA SER A 352 3.60 -19.88 -6.01
C SER A 352 4.33 -21.22 -6.01
N LEU A 353 4.00 -22.05 -5.04
CA LEU A 353 4.49 -23.43 -4.95
C LEU A 353 3.91 -24.31 -6.04
N SER A 354 2.64 -24.08 -6.43
CA SER A 354 1.95 -24.87 -7.46
C SER A 354 2.59 -24.68 -8.84
N GLU A 355 2.94 -23.45 -9.19
CA GLU A 355 3.61 -23.11 -10.45
C GLU A 355 5.14 -23.25 -10.35
N GLY A 356 5.68 -23.24 -9.15
CA GLY A 356 7.12 -23.29 -8.89
C GLY A 356 7.82 -22.02 -9.36
N THR A 357 7.17 -20.89 -9.22
CA THR A 357 7.64 -19.56 -9.61
C THR A 357 7.78 -18.64 -8.40
N ILE A 358 8.79 -17.77 -8.40
CA ILE A 358 8.97 -16.71 -7.41
C ILE A 358 9.40 -15.46 -8.16
N TYR A 359 8.61 -14.42 -8.05
CA TYR A 359 8.96 -13.06 -8.43
C TYR A 359 9.61 -12.35 -7.25
N TYR A 360 10.60 -11.50 -7.52
CA TYR A 360 11.21 -10.67 -6.49
C TYR A 360 12.05 -9.55 -7.10
N THR A 361 12.34 -8.55 -6.28
CA THR A 361 13.26 -7.46 -6.61
C THR A 361 14.53 -7.53 -5.78
N LYS A 362 15.62 -7.00 -6.34
CA LYS A 362 16.87 -6.71 -5.60
C LYS A 362 17.18 -5.24 -5.68
N LYS A 363 17.45 -4.65 -4.53
CA LYS A 363 17.83 -3.25 -4.40
C LYS A 363 19.26 -3.06 -4.88
N ARG A 364 19.49 -2.01 -5.66
CA ARG A 364 20.79 -1.54 -6.07
C ARG A 364 20.87 -0.04 -5.80
N THR A 365 21.92 0.40 -5.10
CA THR A 365 22.16 1.82 -4.82
C THR A 365 23.29 2.31 -5.70
N GLU A 366 23.10 3.43 -6.37
CA GLU A 366 24.13 4.17 -7.09
C GLU A 366 24.28 5.54 -6.45
N SER A 367 25.54 5.94 -6.23
CA SER A 367 25.88 7.22 -5.67
C SER A 367 26.57 8.07 -6.74
N LYS A 368 26.03 9.26 -7.02
CA LYS A 368 26.55 10.23 -7.97
C LYS A 368 26.69 11.59 -7.30
N SER A 369 27.65 12.41 -7.74
CA SER A 369 27.75 13.77 -7.24
C SER A 369 26.52 14.58 -7.70
N TYR A 370 26.10 15.54 -6.90
CA TYR A 370 25.02 16.44 -7.34
C TYR A 370 25.39 17.20 -8.61
N TYR A 371 26.69 17.45 -8.84
CA TYR A 371 27.18 18.11 -10.05
C TYR A 371 26.90 17.29 -11.32
N ASP A 372 26.81 15.98 -11.21
CA ASP A 372 26.48 15.10 -12.35
C ASP A 372 25.06 15.36 -12.90
N TYR A 373 24.20 15.98 -12.12
CA TYR A 373 22.83 16.32 -12.50
C TYR A 373 22.66 17.77 -12.99
N VAL A 374 23.73 18.59 -12.96
CA VAL A 374 23.68 20.02 -13.27
C VAL A 374 24.23 20.32 -14.65
N ASN A 375 23.48 21.08 -15.44
CA ASN A 375 23.97 21.70 -16.68
C ASN A 375 24.79 22.95 -16.32
N ASP A 376 26.09 22.90 -16.62
CA ASP A 376 27.01 24.00 -16.36
C ASP A 376 27.60 24.54 -17.66
N PRO A 377 27.01 25.57 -18.25
CA PRO A 377 27.49 26.16 -19.49
C PRO A 377 28.79 26.98 -19.29
N TYR A 378 29.15 27.33 -18.04
CA TYR A 378 30.27 28.22 -17.72
C TYR A 378 31.57 27.45 -17.40
N ALA A 379 31.52 26.15 -17.19
CA ALA A 379 32.64 25.36 -16.69
C ALA A 379 33.98 25.62 -17.40
N SER A 380 33.96 25.73 -18.73
CA SER A 380 35.17 25.97 -19.53
C SER A 380 35.68 27.42 -19.48
N GLN A 381 34.77 28.38 -19.30
CA GLN A 381 35.10 29.79 -19.21
C GLN A 381 35.66 30.10 -17.84
N ASP A 382 35.00 29.69 -16.79
CA ASP A 382 35.38 29.98 -15.42
C ASP A 382 36.70 29.30 -15.04
N ALA A 383 37.01 28.11 -15.57
CA ALA A 383 38.27 27.42 -15.34
C ALA A 383 39.52 28.19 -15.87
N SER A 384 39.34 29.19 -16.74
CA SER A 384 40.39 30.01 -17.27
C SER A 384 40.42 31.44 -16.72
N ALA A 385 39.50 31.76 -15.82
CA ALA A 385 39.42 33.06 -15.21
C ALA A 385 40.63 33.32 -14.29
N THR A 386 41.11 34.54 -14.30
CA THR A 386 42.19 34.98 -13.43
C THR A 386 41.75 36.23 -12.69
N GLU A 387 42.11 36.31 -11.44
CA GLU A 387 41.82 37.50 -10.61
C GLU A 387 42.33 38.77 -11.28
N PRO A 388 41.46 39.78 -11.44
CA PRO A 388 41.89 41.07 -12.00
C PRO A 388 42.99 41.70 -11.19
N GLN A 389 44.05 42.13 -11.89
CA GLN A 389 45.16 42.79 -11.24
C GLN A 389 45.02 44.28 -11.43
N MET A 390 45.17 45.08 -10.36
CA MET A 390 45.07 46.54 -10.39
C MET A 390 45.95 47.17 -11.46
N GLU A 391 47.13 46.59 -11.69
CA GLU A 391 48.09 47.03 -12.70
C GLU A 391 47.49 47.14 -14.11
N ASP A 392 46.58 46.25 -14.45
CA ASP A 392 45.97 46.20 -15.79
C ASP A 392 45.00 47.36 -16.03
N TYR A 393 44.52 47.97 -14.95
CA TYR A 393 43.59 49.12 -14.96
C TYR A 393 44.29 50.45 -14.65
N MET A 394 45.61 50.43 -14.49
CA MET A 394 46.44 51.60 -14.30
C MET A 394 47.01 52.09 -15.61
N SER A 395 46.94 53.38 -15.84
CA SER A 395 47.53 54.06 -17.01
C SER A 395 48.44 55.15 -16.63
N GLU A 396 49.70 55.11 -17.11
CA GLU A 396 50.67 56.21 -16.87
C GLU A 396 50.15 57.47 -17.52
N VAL A 397 50.07 58.56 -16.73
CA VAL A 397 49.69 59.91 -17.17
C VAL A 397 50.81 60.87 -16.94
N LYS A 398 50.88 61.87 -17.78
CA LYS A 398 51.96 62.85 -17.62
C LYS A 398 51.58 63.89 -16.56
N ALA A 399 52.51 64.21 -15.63
CA ALA A 399 52.32 65.24 -14.64
C ALA A 399 51.83 66.55 -15.25
N ARG A 400 52.29 66.93 -16.47
CA ARG A 400 51.84 68.10 -17.17
C ARG A 400 50.38 68.14 -17.56
N ASP A 401 49.78 66.99 -17.76
CA ASP A 401 48.40 66.87 -18.26
C ASP A 401 47.39 66.92 -17.10
N ILE A 402 47.81 66.65 -15.86
CA ILE A 402 46.98 66.54 -14.66
C ILE A 402 47.21 67.61 -13.61
N LEU A 403 48.40 68.24 -13.65
CA LEU A 403 48.76 69.36 -12.76
C LEU A 403 48.48 70.73 -13.45
N ASP A 404 47.89 71.65 -12.72
CA ASP A 404 47.79 73.03 -13.22
C ASP A 404 49.15 73.64 -13.35
N ASP A 405 49.22 74.82 -14.02
CA ASP A 405 50.52 75.51 -14.29
C ASP A 405 51.30 75.77 -13.01
N TYR A 406 50.64 76.08 -11.91
CA TYR A 406 51.27 76.41 -10.62
C TYR A 406 51.85 75.12 -9.99
N ARG A 407 51.07 74.12 -9.82
CA ARG A 407 51.49 72.86 -9.23
C ARG A 407 52.50 72.10 -10.09
N TYR A 408 52.44 72.28 -11.43
CA TYR A 408 53.43 71.69 -12.34
C TYR A 408 54.80 72.31 -12.19
N GLU A 409 54.89 73.64 -11.97
CA GLU A 409 56.20 74.35 -11.69
C GLU A 409 56.71 73.94 -10.32
N GLU A 410 55.90 73.84 -9.27
CA GLU A 410 56.31 73.28 -7.96
C GLU A 410 56.85 71.88 -8.05
N TYR A 411 56.12 70.98 -8.75
CA TYR A 411 56.56 69.60 -9.01
C TYR A 411 57.93 69.55 -9.71
N LYS A 412 58.21 70.45 -10.62
CA LYS A 412 59.49 70.52 -11.31
C LYS A 412 60.63 71.11 -10.44
N GLU A 413 60.29 72.02 -9.56
CA GLU A 413 61.25 72.72 -8.72
C GLU A 413 61.73 71.81 -7.58
N ASP A 414 60.80 71.18 -6.81
CA ASP A 414 61.15 70.21 -5.79
C ASP A 414 59.99 69.13 -5.67
N ARG A 415 60.23 67.90 -6.14
CA ARG A 415 59.24 66.83 -6.09
C ARG A 415 58.91 66.41 -4.69
N ASN A 416 59.89 66.42 -3.76
CA ASN A 416 59.62 65.91 -2.41
C ASN A 416 58.74 66.91 -1.64
N GLU A 417 59.01 68.22 -1.78
CA GLU A 417 58.17 69.25 -1.21
C GLU A 417 56.76 69.23 -1.79
N PHE A 418 56.64 68.94 -3.12
CA PHE A 418 55.35 68.79 -3.76
C PHE A 418 54.57 67.57 -3.17
N TYR A 419 55.23 66.40 -2.95
CA TYR A 419 54.61 65.24 -2.38
C TYR A 419 54.16 65.52 -0.95
N ASP A 420 54.97 66.13 -0.08
CA ASP A 420 54.63 66.51 1.30
C ASP A 420 53.35 67.36 1.39
N TYR A 421 53.03 68.16 0.37
CA TYR A 421 51.91 69.09 0.37
C TYR A 421 50.67 68.59 -0.36
N TYR A 422 50.79 67.75 -1.41
CA TYR A 422 49.70 67.44 -2.32
C TYR A 422 49.43 65.96 -2.47
N VAL A 423 50.24 65.08 -1.93
CA VAL A 423 50.06 63.62 -2.00
C VAL A 423 49.77 63.11 -0.60
N TYR A 424 48.88 62.17 -0.46
CA TYR A 424 48.34 61.75 0.82
C TYR A 424 48.73 60.34 1.15
N ASP A 425 49.25 60.10 2.38
CA ASP A 425 49.65 58.78 2.86
C ASP A 425 48.47 57.82 3.21
N TYR A 426 47.27 58.39 3.39
CA TYR A 426 46.15 57.62 4.00
C TYR A 426 45.32 56.97 2.97
N ASP A 427 45.31 56.86 1.84
CA ASP A 427 44.57 56.09 0.84
C ASP A 427 45.55 55.53 -0.21
N SER A 428 46.77 55.18 0.22
CA SER A 428 47.74 54.51 -0.64
C SER A 428 47.30 53.11 -1.04
N ILE A 429 47.59 52.80 -2.26
CA ILE A 429 47.37 51.45 -2.80
C ILE A 429 48.70 50.78 -3.14
N TYR A 430 48.82 49.47 -2.81
CA TYR A 430 50.01 48.70 -3.21
C TYR A 430 49.78 48.12 -4.60
N CYS A 431 50.52 48.59 -5.58
CA CYS A 431 50.36 48.18 -6.96
C CYS A 431 51.71 48.26 -7.71
N MET A 432 51.94 47.44 -8.72
CA MET A 432 53.20 47.39 -9.50
C MET A 432 54.46 47.17 -8.63
N GLY A 433 54.32 46.53 -7.46
CA GLY A 433 55.39 46.25 -6.53
C GLY A 433 55.85 47.47 -5.67
N THR A 434 55.06 48.50 -5.58
CA THR A 434 55.33 49.69 -4.78
C THR A 434 54.04 50.29 -4.21
N ASP A 435 54.14 51.09 -3.17
CA ASP A 435 53.03 51.91 -2.69
C ASP A 435 52.81 53.08 -3.62
N LEU A 436 51.61 53.28 -4.09
CA LEU A 436 51.14 54.41 -4.88
C LEU A 436 50.27 55.31 -4.01
N TYR A 437 50.57 56.57 -3.96
CA TYR A 437 49.95 57.56 -3.09
C TYR A 437 48.95 58.44 -3.86
N PRO A 438 47.73 58.67 -3.35
CA PRO A 438 46.73 59.40 -4.08
C PRO A 438 47.11 60.94 -4.16
N TYR A 439 46.89 61.44 -5.36
CA TYR A 439 46.87 62.88 -5.66
C TYR A 439 45.47 63.27 -6.15
N TYR A 440 44.80 64.17 -5.47
CA TYR A 440 43.51 64.70 -5.84
C TYR A 440 43.59 65.86 -6.79
N GLY A 441 43.46 65.63 -8.07
CA GLY A 441 43.41 66.61 -9.14
C GLY A 441 42.05 67.31 -9.23
N SER A 442 41.91 68.29 -10.13
CA SER A 442 40.64 68.98 -10.37
C SER A 442 39.61 68.17 -11.12
N ASP A 443 40.05 67.17 -11.79
CA ASP A 443 39.28 66.31 -12.70
C ASP A 443 39.27 64.82 -12.30
N GLY A 444 39.92 64.46 -11.21
CA GLY A 444 39.94 63.12 -10.67
C GLY A 444 41.02 62.79 -9.66
N THR A 445 41.08 61.58 -9.19
CA THR A 445 42.12 61.01 -8.34
C THR A 445 43.19 60.37 -9.20
N TYR A 446 44.42 60.70 -8.95
CA TYR A 446 45.59 60.09 -9.58
C TYR A 446 46.48 59.47 -8.51
N TYR A 447 47.29 58.50 -8.87
CA TYR A 447 48.20 57.84 -7.95
C TYR A 447 49.65 58.12 -8.34
N VAL A 448 50.51 58.40 -7.37
CA VAL A 448 51.89 58.74 -7.59
C VAL A 448 52.82 57.65 -7.06
N ASP A 449 53.75 57.22 -7.89
CA ASP A 449 54.92 56.46 -7.44
C ASP A 449 56.03 57.47 -7.10
N GLU A 450 56.19 57.76 -5.84
CA GLU A 450 57.18 58.72 -5.37
C GLU A 450 58.63 58.34 -5.70
N SER A 451 58.90 57.02 -5.82
CA SER A 451 60.22 56.47 -6.08
C SER A 451 60.79 56.91 -7.47
N ASN A 452 59.90 57.00 -8.44
CA ASN A 452 60.22 57.27 -9.83
C ASN A 452 59.57 58.57 -10.36
N GLY A 453 58.58 59.14 -9.65
CA GLY A 453 57.87 60.36 -9.99
C GLY A 453 56.87 60.25 -11.10
N LYS A 454 56.34 59.06 -11.31
CA LYS A 454 55.29 58.80 -12.29
C LYS A 454 53.92 58.95 -11.67
N PHE A 455 52.95 59.39 -12.45
CA PHE A 455 51.56 59.52 -12.11
C PHE A 455 50.77 58.45 -12.92
N TYR A 456 49.73 57.92 -12.31
CA TYR A 456 48.83 56.93 -12.90
C TYR A 456 47.38 57.35 -12.71
N SER A 457 46.55 57.20 -13.68
CA SER A 457 45.11 57.18 -13.52
C SER A 457 44.70 55.77 -13.27
N PHE A 458 43.76 55.55 -12.37
CA PHE A 458 43.17 54.26 -12.09
C PHE A 458 41.73 54.27 -12.59
N ASP A 459 41.40 53.31 -13.47
CA ASP A 459 40.01 53.07 -13.94
C ASP A 459 39.31 52.18 -12.91
N GLN A 460 38.85 52.82 -11.81
CA GLN A 460 38.23 52.18 -10.66
C GLN A 460 36.96 51.41 -11.11
N ASP A 461 36.13 52.06 -11.94
CA ASP A 461 34.86 51.47 -12.36
C ASP A 461 35.11 50.19 -13.17
N ALA A 462 36.06 50.20 -14.12
CA ALA A 462 36.39 49.02 -14.89
C ALA A 462 37.08 47.92 -14.07
N TYR A 463 37.83 48.28 -13.05
CA TYR A 463 38.42 47.29 -12.11
C TYR A 463 37.32 46.66 -11.23
N ASP A 464 36.42 47.46 -10.67
CA ASP A 464 35.35 47.00 -9.81
C ASP A 464 34.40 46.08 -10.61
N ASP A 465 34.02 46.47 -11.84
CA ASP A 465 33.22 45.64 -12.76
C ASP A 465 33.91 44.28 -13.03
N ALA A 466 35.23 44.31 -13.30
CA ALA A 466 35.98 43.10 -13.56
C ALA A 466 36.14 42.21 -12.30
N TYR A 467 36.23 42.84 -11.14
CA TYR A 467 36.33 42.13 -9.87
C TYR A 467 35.00 41.53 -9.46
N ASP A 468 33.90 42.22 -9.71
CA ASP A 468 32.55 41.69 -9.52
C ASP A 468 32.30 40.47 -10.43
N ASP A 469 32.67 40.56 -11.72
CA ASP A 469 32.61 39.43 -12.65
C ASP A 469 33.45 38.23 -12.16
N TYR A 470 34.66 38.51 -11.65
CA TYR A 470 35.53 37.48 -11.09
C TYR A 470 34.97 36.88 -9.80
N TYR A 471 34.37 37.67 -8.93
CA TYR A 471 33.72 37.21 -7.72
C TYR A 471 32.53 36.27 -8.00
N ASP A 472 31.77 36.59 -9.01
CA ASP A 472 30.69 35.70 -9.50
C ASP A 472 31.24 34.35 -10.00
N ILE A 473 32.41 34.36 -10.66
CA ILE A 473 33.10 33.14 -11.09
C ILE A 473 33.58 32.36 -9.87
N GLU A 474 34.13 32.96 -8.86
CA GLU A 474 34.56 32.31 -7.62
C GLU A 474 33.36 31.65 -6.91
N ASN A 475 32.25 32.37 -6.77
CA ASN A 475 31.01 31.84 -6.18
C ASN A 475 30.53 30.60 -6.95
N ARG A 476 30.55 30.62 -8.29
CA ARG A 476 30.22 29.47 -9.11
C ARG A 476 31.21 28.32 -8.91
N ASN A 477 32.49 28.59 -8.74
CA ASN A 477 33.52 27.59 -8.47
C ASN A 477 33.32 26.93 -7.08
N GLU A 478 33.03 27.71 -6.05
CA GLU A 478 32.71 27.20 -4.71
C GLU A 478 31.46 26.30 -4.75
N LEU A 479 30.41 26.74 -5.43
CA LEU A 479 29.19 25.93 -5.64
C LEU A 479 29.51 24.65 -6.37
N ARG A 480 30.30 24.65 -7.46
CA ARG A 480 30.73 23.44 -8.16
C ARG A 480 31.46 22.45 -7.27
N ASP A 481 32.37 22.99 -6.43
CA ASP A 481 33.13 22.12 -5.53
C ASP A 481 32.25 21.54 -4.43
N SER A 482 31.30 22.28 -3.90
CA SER A 482 30.26 21.74 -3.00
C SER A 482 29.45 20.61 -3.66
N LEU A 483 28.90 20.89 -4.85
CA LEU A 483 28.08 19.92 -5.60
C LEU A 483 28.86 18.66 -6.04
N LYS A 484 30.16 18.75 -6.27
CA LYS A 484 31.03 17.60 -6.58
C LYS A 484 31.36 16.76 -5.35
N ASN A 485 31.46 17.38 -4.18
CA ASN A 485 31.84 16.71 -2.95
C ASN A 485 30.66 16.05 -2.23
N GLU A 486 29.45 16.47 -2.54
CA GLU A 486 28.23 15.90 -2.00
C GLU A 486 27.61 14.91 -3.02
N THR A 487 27.05 13.81 -2.52
CA THR A 487 26.52 12.77 -3.38
C THR A 487 25.04 12.52 -3.11
N TYR A 488 24.32 12.29 -4.19
CA TYR A 488 22.94 11.79 -4.17
C TYR A 488 22.95 10.26 -4.35
N GLU A 489 22.23 9.56 -3.48
CA GLU A 489 22.08 8.12 -3.55
C GLU A 489 20.76 7.75 -4.22
N SER A 490 20.83 7.31 -5.46
CA SER A 490 19.67 6.78 -6.18
C SER A 490 19.48 5.30 -5.85
N THR A 491 18.27 4.93 -5.48
CA THR A 491 17.92 3.53 -5.28
C THR A 491 17.15 3.01 -6.50
N PHE A 492 17.64 1.94 -7.08
CA PHE A 492 17.02 1.22 -8.19
C PHE A 492 16.65 -0.20 -7.77
N TYR A 493 15.63 -0.74 -8.41
CA TYR A 493 15.24 -2.13 -8.24
C TYR A 493 15.43 -2.89 -9.54
N ASP A 494 16.09 -4.03 -9.45
CA ASP A 494 16.21 -4.99 -10.54
C ASP A 494 15.19 -6.11 -10.30
N MET A 495 14.36 -6.41 -11.30
CA MET A 495 13.32 -7.44 -11.24
C MET A 495 13.84 -8.81 -11.67
N TYR A 496 13.46 -9.84 -10.95
CA TYR A 496 13.83 -11.22 -11.19
C TYR A 496 12.63 -12.18 -11.15
N LEU A 497 12.72 -13.21 -11.95
CA LEU A 497 11.84 -14.37 -11.88
C LEU A 497 12.67 -15.63 -11.64
N TYR A 498 12.43 -16.30 -10.53
CA TYR A 498 12.92 -17.64 -10.30
C TYR A 498 11.88 -18.66 -10.76
N THR A 499 12.32 -19.72 -11.42
CA THR A 499 11.49 -20.88 -11.73
C THR A 499 12.17 -22.15 -11.26
N SER A 500 11.41 -23.11 -10.72
CA SER A 500 11.95 -24.38 -10.22
C SER A 500 12.71 -25.21 -11.27
N LYS A 501 12.47 -24.97 -12.57
CA LYS A 501 13.11 -25.66 -13.69
C LYS A 501 14.24 -24.86 -14.35
N GLY A 502 14.14 -23.54 -14.35
CA GLY A 502 15.05 -22.63 -15.08
C GLY A 502 16.00 -21.86 -14.20
N GLY A 503 15.81 -21.88 -12.87
CA GLY A 503 16.56 -21.05 -11.95
C GLY A 503 16.17 -19.58 -12.03
N GLU A 504 17.06 -18.72 -11.56
CA GLU A 504 16.91 -17.26 -11.55
C GLU A 504 17.11 -16.66 -12.95
N LYS A 505 16.26 -15.70 -13.31
CA LYS A 505 16.36 -14.90 -14.52
C LYS A 505 16.04 -13.44 -14.22
N LYS A 506 16.93 -12.50 -14.58
CA LYS A 506 16.63 -11.08 -14.54
C LYS A 506 15.57 -10.76 -15.62
N ILE A 507 14.51 -10.08 -15.22
CA ILE A 507 13.42 -9.62 -16.08
C ILE A 507 13.75 -8.22 -16.63
N ALA A 508 14.11 -7.29 -15.72
CA ALA A 508 14.39 -5.91 -16.07
C ALA A 508 15.37 -5.28 -15.06
N GLU A 509 16.03 -4.22 -15.48
CA GLU A 509 16.97 -3.43 -14.68
C GLU A 509 16.42 -2.04 -14.41
N SER A 510 16.76 -1.48 -13.25
CA SER A 510 16.47 -0.10 -12.87
C SER A 510 15.00 0.24 -13.09
N VAL A 511 14.12 -0.50 -12.47
CA VAL A 511 12.67 -0.37 -12.65
C VAL A 511 11.96 0.02 -11.37
N ILE A 512 10.77 0.56 -11.55
CA ILE A 512 9.76 0.75 -10.51
C ILE A 512 8.65 -0.26 -10.82
N PRO A 513 8.43 -1.28 -9.99
CA PRO A 513 7.34 -2.23 -10.18
C PRO A 513 5.98 -1.50 -10.14
N VAL A 514 5.03 -1.94 -10.96
CA VAL A 514 3.66 -1.42 -11.01
C VAL A 514 2.66 -2.50 -10.60
N GLN A 515 2.75 -3.66 -11.26
CA GLN A 515 1.88 -4.81 -10.97
C GLN A 515 2.55 -6.10 -11.40
N GLU A 516 2.39 -7.17 -10.63
CA GLU A 516 2.99 -8.47 -10.93
C GLU A 516 2.01 -9.63 -10.80
N ASP A 517 2.05 -10.51 -11.77
CA ASP A 517 1.36 -11.81 -11.77
C ASP A 517 2.36 -12.92 -12.09
N PRO A 518 3.03 -13.48 -11.08
CA PRO A 518 4.03 -14.54 -11.27
C PRO A 518 3.40 -15.85 -11.77
N ILE A 519 2.11 -16.09 -11.50
CA ILE A 519 1.41 -17.29 -11.93
C ILE A 519 1.30 -17.32 -13.46
N HIS A 520 0.88 -16.22 -14.06
CA HIS A 520 0.73 -16.12 -15.51
C HIS A 520 1.94 -15.50 -16.21
N GLN A 521 3.00 -15.15 -15.46
CA GLN A 521 4.22 -14.49 -15.93
C GLN A 521 3.92 -13.21 -16.70
N ILE A 522 3.14 -12.33 -16.09
CA ILE A 522 2.81 -10.99 -16.58
C ILE A 522 3.31 -10.00 -15.52
N PHE A 523 4.18 -9.08 -15.91
CA PHE A 523 4.75 -8.10 -15.01
C PHE A 523 4.69 -6.73 -15.66
N PHE A 524 4.19 -5.73 -14.93
CA PHE A 524 4.14 -4.34 -15.37
C PHE A 524 5.10 -3.51 -14.52
N TYR A 525 5.85 -2.63 -15.18
CA TYR A 525 6.82 -1.79 -14.52
C TYR A 525 7.10 -0.53 -15.34
N ARG A 526 7.58 0.51 -14.67
CA ARG A 526 8.18 1.68 -15.29
C ARG A 526 9.70 1.49 -15.29
N LYS A 527 10.37 1.90 -16.34
CA LYS A 527 11.84 2.01 -16.30
C LYS A 527 12.17 3.29 -15.56
N ALA A 528 13.03 3.22 -14.56
CA ALA A 528 13.57 4.40 -13.95
C ALA A 528 14.22 5.26 -15.05
N GLN A 529 13.99 6.56 -15.02
CA GLN A 529 14.60 7.46 -15.99
C GLN A 529 16.12 7.31 -15.88
N ASP A 530 16.77 7.13 -17.01
CA ASP A 530 18.22 7.13 -17.06
C ASP A 530 18.69 8.59 -16.91
N LEU A 531 18.81 9.02 -15.65
CA LEU A 531 19.30 10.35 -15.28
C LEU A 531 20.79 10.56 -15.68
N ASP A 532 21.42 9.55 -16.30
CA ASP A 532 22.80 9.64 -16.79
C ASP A 532 22.96 10.57 -17.99
N GLU A 533 21.93 10.78 -18.77
CA GLU A 533 22.01 11.56 -20.00
C GLU A 533 21.35 12.95 -19.91
N GLU A 534 20.46 13.20 -18.96
CA GLU A 534 19.75 14.48 -18.84
C GLU A 534 20.13 15.22 -17.55
N LYS A 535 20.66 16.44 -17.74
CA LYS A 535 20.87 17.38 -16.66
C LYS A 535 19.50 17.92 -16.23
N VAL A 536 19.17 17.78 -14.94
CA VAL A 536 17.84 18.12 -14.42
C VAL A 536 17.62 19.60 -14.12
N CYS A 537 18.73 20.36 -13.97
CA CYS A 537 18.70 21.80 -13.67
C CYS A 537 19.92 22.52 -14.27
N SER A 538 19.88 23.85 -14.32
CA SER A 538 21.02 24.70 -14.65
C SER A 538 21.78 25.11 -13.39
N LEU A 539 23.08 25.37 -13.49
CA LEU A 539 23.89 25.90 -12.41
C LEU A 539 23.32 27.24 -11.88
N ASP A 540 22.73 28.05 -12.78
CA ASP A 540 22.12 29.34 -12.43
C ASP A 540 20.86 29.23 -11.55
N ASP A 541 20.23 28.03 -11.53
CA ASP A 541 18.98 27.78 -10.83
C ASP A 541 19.17 27.16 -9.44
N VAL A 542 20.42 26.92 -9.02
CA VAL A 542 20.76 26.22 -7.78
C VAL A 542 21.75 27.00 -6.94
N TYR A 543 21.58 26.94 -5.63
CA TYR A 543 22.48 27.56 -4.64
C TYR A 543 23.08 26.52 -3.68
N TYR A 544 22.43 25.35 -3.55
CA TYR A 544 22.80 24.27 -2.63
C TYR A 544 22.50 22.90 -3.25
N ALA A 545 23.12 21.87 -2.72
CA ALA A 545 22.82 20.47 -3.09
C ALA A 545 21.34 20.08 -2.95
N SER A 546 20.65 20.62 -1.93
CA SER A 546 19.22 20.42 -1.71
C SER A 546 18.33 20.94 -2.84
N ASP A 547 18.77 21.96 -3.57
CA ASP A 547 18.02 22.46 -4.72
C ASP A 547 18.07 21.44 -5.86
N VAL A 548 19.25 20.86 -6.11
CA VAL A 548 19.44 19.80 -7.11
C VAL A 548 18.59 18.58 -6.77
N GLU A 549 18.56 18.16 -5.50
CA GLU A 549 17.72 17.06 -5.03
C GLU A 549 16.23 17.32 -5.32
N SER A 550 15.77 18.55 -5.12
CA SER A 550 14.40 18.96 -5.43
C SER A 550 14.06 18.81 -6.93
N TYR A 551 15.02 19.11 -7.81
CA TYR A 551 14.85 18.90 -9.26
C TYR A 551 14.87 17.43 -9.64
N ILE A 552 15.75 16.61 -9.04
CA ILE A 552 15.79 15.16 -9.25
C ILE A 552 14.44 14.54 -8.86
N ASN A 553 13.92 14.88 -7.69
CA ASN A 553 12.67 14.34 -7.18
C ASN A 553 11.44 14.73 -8.05
N ARG A 554 11.43 15.92 -8.64
CA ARG A 554 10.38 16.35 -9.58
C ARG A 554 10.46 15.60 -10.92
N SER A 555 11.66 15.29 -11.38
CA SER A 555 11.87 14.61 -12.69
C SER A 555 11.54 13.11 -12.62
N SER A 556 11.47 12.52 -11.43
CA SER A 556 11.46 11.07 -11.27
C SER A 556 10.06 10.45 -11.23
N SER A 557 8.96 11.20 -11.18
CA SER A 557 7.70 10.57 -10.74
C SER A 557 6.62 10.33 -11.79
N ASP A 558 6.32 11.23 -12.70
CA ASP A 558 4.97 11.17 -13.26
C ASP A 558 4.80 10.79 -14.74
N ASP A 559 5.86 10.87 -15.57
CA ASP A 559 5.74 10.64 -17.02
C ASP A 559 6.45 9.38 -17.54
N LEU A 560 6.79 8.42 -16.67
CA LEU A 560 7.54 7.24 -17.10
C LEU A 560 6.64 6.21 -17.79
N ALA A 561 6.96 5.88 -19.04
CA ALA A 561 6.24 4.88 -19.81
C ALA A 561 6.19 3.51 -19.11
N ILE A 562 5.01 2.88 -19.15
CA ILE A 562 4.80 1.53 -18.61
C ILE A 562 5.17 0.48 -19.64
N TYR A 563 5.92 -0.52 -19.18
CA TYR A 563 6.30 -1.71 -19.93
C TYR A 563 5.64 -2.94 -19.34
N ALA A 564 5.27 -3.89 -20.18
CA ALA A 564 4.86 -5.22 -19.78
C ALA A 564 5.93 -6.25 -20.14
N TYR A 565 6.27 -7.14 -19.22
CA TYR A 565 7.06 -8.34 -19.51
C TYR A 565 6.16 -9.57 -19.48
N ILE A 566 6.09 -10.30 -20.60
CA ILE A 566 5.15 -11.39 -20.80
C ILE A 566 5.88 -12.60 -21.36
N ASN A 567 5.89 -13.71 -20.61
CA ASN A 567 6.50 -14.96 -21.04
C ASN A 567 7.94 -14.81 -21.61
N GLY A 568 8.72 -13.86 -21.11
CA GLY A 568 10.12 -13.67 -21.52
C GLY A 568 10.38 -12.55 -22.49
N LYS A 569 9.38 -11.73 -22.84
CA LYS A 569 9.50 -10.62 -23.78
C LYS A 569 8.91 -9.33 -23.24
N GLU A 570 9.64 -8.25 -23.42
CA GLU A 570 9.22 -6.89 -23.06
C GLU A 570 8.34 -6.28 -24.18
N GLN A 571 7.32 -5.54 -23.75
CA GLN A 571 6.42 -4.77 -24.60
C GLN A 571 6.17 -3.39 -23.99
N ASP A 572 6.34 -2.33 -24.77
CA ASP A 572 5.94 -0.97 -24.41
C ASP A 572 4.41 -0.85 -24.52
N MET A 573 3.74 -0.49 -23.42
CA MET A 573 2.29 -0.39 -23.35
C MET A 573 1.72 0.89 -23.96
N LYS A 574 2.58 1.88 -24.24
CA LYS A 574 2.20 3.20 -24.78
C LYS A 574 1.29 3.99 -23.86
N MET A 575 1.53 3.88 -22.58
CA MET A 575 0.86 4.60 -21.50
C MET A 575 1.87 4.92 -20.39
N ASP A 576 1.60 5.92 -19.62
CA ASP A 576 2.42 6.44 -18.51
C ASP A 576 1.75 6.26 -17.14
N SER A 577 0.44 6.02 -17.14
CA SER A 577 -0.34 5.69 -15.95
C SER A 577 -1.13 4.40 -16.17
N GLY A 578 -1.72 3.85 -15.13
CA GLY A 578 -2.65 2.74 -15.22
C GLY A 578 -2.51 1.72 -14.09
N TYR A 579 -3.66 1.14 -13.72
CA TYR A 579 -3.75 0.00 -12.83
C TYR A 579 -4.12 -1.26 -13.63
N PHE A 580 -3.42 -2.37 -13.40
CA PHE A 580 -3.52 -3.59 -14.19
C PHE A 580 -4.11 -4.72 -13.35
N THR A 581 -5.03 -5.48 -13.93
CA THR A 581 -5.59 -6.68 -13.28
C THR A 581 -5.74 -7.80 -14.31
N VAL A 582 -5.47 -9.04 -13.90
CA VAL A 582 -5.40 -10.21 -14.78
C VAL A 582 -6.51 -11.19 -14.44
N SER A 583 -7.17 -11.75 -15.44
CA SER A 583 -8.19 -12.81 -15.26
C SER A 583 -7.58 -14.06 -14.63
N SER A 584 -8.40 -14.88 -13.96
CA SER A 584 -7.95 -16.11 -13.29
C SER A 584 -7.29 -17.11 -14.24
N ASP A 585 -7.65 -17.10 -15.52
CA ASP A 585 -7.05 -17.94 -16.57
C ASP A 585 -5.83 -17.29 -17.25
N GLY A 586 -5.47 -16.07 -16.88
CA GLY A 586 -4.32 -15.31 -17.39
C GLY A 586 -4.44 -14.87 -18.85
N LYS A 587 -5.63 -14.92 -19.44
CA LYS A 587 -5.81 -14.60 -20.86
C LYS A 587 -6.20 -13.15 -21.12
N THR A 588 -6.93 -12.55 -20.20
CA THR A 588 -7.41 -11.17 -20.32
C THR A 588 -6.74 -10.29 -19.26
N VAL A 589 -6.31 -9.12 -19.66
CA VAL A 589 -5.80 -8.08 -18.77
C VAL A 589 -6.72 -6.88 -18.91
N MET A 590 -7.25 -6.42 -17.78
CA MET A 590 -7.93 -5.13 -17.71
C MET A 590 -6.95 -4.07 -17.25
N VAL A 591 -7.01 -2.93 -17.88
CA VAL A 591 -6.21 -1.76 -17.57
C VAL A 591 -7.17 -0.62 -17.28
N VAL A 592 -7.05 -0.07 -16.11
CA VAL A 592 -7.70 1.19 -15.73
C VAL A 592 -6.68 2.28 -16.07
N ASP A 593 -6.98 3.06 -17.09
CA ASP A 593 -6.14 4.16 -17.56
C ASP A 593 -6.68 5.46 -16.97
N ASP A 594 -5.92 6.02 -16.04
CA ASP A 594 -6.25 7.27 -15.37
C ASP A 594 -5.64 8.43 -16.18
N TYR A 595 -6.29 8.72 -17.30
CA TYR A 595 -5.77 9.68 -18.28
C TYR A 595 -5.96 11.15 -17.87
N ASP A 596 -6.93 11.43 -17.00
CA ASP A 596 -7.23 12.81 -16.53
C ASP A 596 -8.19 12.68 -15.32
N ASP A 597 -8.03 13.47 -14.30
CA ASP A 597 -8.83 13.43 -13.05
C ASP A 597 -10.37 13.30 -13.25
N ASP A 598 -10.84 13.57 -14.46
CA ASP A 598 -12.25 13.55 -14.85
C ASP A 598 -12.67 12.39 -15.79
N ASN A 599 -11.73 11.55 -16.31
CA ASN A 599 -12.06 10.52 -17.31
C ASN A 599 -11.20 9.26 -17.17
N VAL A 600 -11.61 8.36 -16.32
CA VAL A 600 -10.96 7.04 -16.16
C VAL A 600 -11.46 6.06 -17.21
N GLU A 601 -10.58 5.55 -18.08
CA GLU A 601 -10.93 4.55 -19.09
C GLU A 601 -10.61 3.11 -18.64
N LEU A 602 -11.54 2.19 -18.80
CA LEU A 602 -11.29 0.76 -18.69
C LEU A 602 -10.95 0.17 -20.06
N ILE A 603 -9.78 -0.43 -20.19
CA ILE A 603 -9.26 -0.97 -21.44
C ILE A 603 -9.00 -2.47 -21.29
N ALA A 604 -9.45 -3.27 -22.26
CA ALA A 604 -9.18 -4.70 -22.29
C ALA A 604 -8.05 -5.06 -23.26
N TYR A 605 -7.17 -5.95 -22.80
CA TYR A 605 -6.13 -6.60 -23.59
C TYR A 605 -6.31 -8.12 -23.54
N ASN A 606 -5.92 -8.78 -24.63
CA ASN A 606 -5.88 -10.25 -24.71
C ASN A 606 -4.42 -10.72 -24.79
N LYS A 607 -4.02 -11.66 -23.93
CA LYS A 607 -2.71 -12.28 -23.98
C LYS A 607 -2.61 -13.25 -25.14
N LYS A 608 -1.68 -12.99 -26.04
CA LYS A 608 -1.38 -13.85 -27.20
C LYS A 608 0.10 -14.26 -27.18
N GLY A 609 0.37 -15.39 -26.56
CA GLY A 609 1.73 -15.92 -26.42
C GLY A 609 2.57 -15.02 -25.53
N ASP A 610 3.51 -14.27 -26.12
CA ASP A 610 4.47 -13.39 -25.46
C ASP A 610 4.13 -11.89 -25.60
N SER A 611 2.87 -11.55 -25.83
CA SER A 611 2.41 -10.18 -25.99
C SER A 611 0.97 -9.97 -25.54
N LEU A 612 0.62 -8.70 -25.25
CA LEU A 612 -0.75 -8.22 -25.04
C LEU A 612 -1.25 -7.49 -26.28
N GLU A 613 -2.39 -7.89 -26.77
CA GLU A 613 -3.06 -7.21 -27.88
C GLU A 613 -4.27 -6.43 -27.36
N LYS A 614 -4.29 -5.10 -27.56
CA LYS A 614 -5.41 -4.25 -27.16
C LYS A 614 -6.67 -4.68 -27.90
N ILE A 615 -7.71 -5.06 -27.16
CA ILE A 615 -9.03 -5.35 -27.71
C ILE A 615 -9.77 -4.03 -27.99
N GLY A 616 -9.76 -3.13 -27.01
CA GLY A 616 -10.39 -1.81 -27.11
C GLY A 616 -10.76 -1.26 -25.74
N THR A 617 -11.28 -0.03 -25.73
CA THR A 617 -11.88 0.58 -24.54
C THR A 617 -13.20 -0.13 -24.25
N VAL A 618 -13.34 -0.62 -23.02
CA VAL A 618 -14.53 -1.31 -22.50
C VAL A 618 -15.52 -0.29 -21.97
N GLU A 619 -15.05 0.66 -21.19
CA GLU A 619 -15.80 1.77 -20.61
C GLU A 619 -14.94 3.04 -20.61
N LYS A 620 -15.57 4.19 -20.78
CA LYS A 620 -14.89 5.50 -20.82
C LYS A 620 -15.04 6.29 -19.53
N ASN A 621 -16.02 5.96 -18.76
CA ASN A 621 -16.32 6.57 -17.49
C ASN A 621 -16.38 5.44 -16.46
N PHE A 622 -15.23 4.77 -16.26
CA PHE A 622 -15.10 3.66 -15.32
C PHE A 622 -14.97 4.19 -13.89
N GLU A 623 -15.70 3.60 -12.96
CA GLU A 623 -15.62 3.94 -11.53
C GLU A 623 -14.90 2.85 -10.75
N SER A 624 -15.40 1.62 -10.80
CA SER A 624 -14.83 0.51 -10.04
C SER A 624 -15.09 -0.84 -10.73
N GLY A 625 -14.31 -1.86 -10.39
CA GLY A 625 -14.57 -3.20 -10.90
C GLY A 625 -13.61 -4.26 -10.38
N SER A 626 -14.03 -5.51 -10.52
CA SER A 626 -13.24 -6.67 -10.09
C SER A 626 -13.55 -7.91 -10.92
N TRP A 627 -12.64 -8.89 -10.85
CA TRP A 627 -12.83 -10.21 -11.44
C TRP A 627 -13.67 -11.11 -10.54
N CYS A 628 -14.55 -11.88 -11.18
CA CYS A 628 -15.10 -13.09 -10.60
C CYS A 628 -14.89 -14.21 -11.63
N ASP A 629 -14.07 -15.18 -11.33
CA ASP A 629 -13.51 -16.14 -12.28
C ASP A 629 -12.85 -15.45 -13.49
N ASP A 630 -13.35 -15.70 -14.72
CA ASP A 630 -12.81 -15.14 -15.95
C ASP A 630 -13.65 -13.97 -16.50
N ASP A 631 -14.69 -13.55 -15.80
CA ASP A 631 -15.55 -12.44 -16.14
C ASP A 631 -15.23 -11.21 -15.26
N TYR A 632 -15.19 -10.02 -15.89
CA TYR A 632 -14.91 -8.77 -15.20
C TYR A 632 -16.21 -8.00 -14.99
N TYR A 633 -16.52 -7.67 -13.74
CA TYR A 633 -17.68 -6.89 -13.34
C TYR A 633 -17.26 -5.48 -12.99
N TYR A 634 -18.05 -4.48 -13.43
CA TYR A 634 -17.67 -3.09 -13.23
C TYR A 634 -18.87 -2.14 -13.17
N PHE A 635 -18.62 -0.97 -12.63
CA PHE A 635 -19.53 0.17 -12.58
C PHE A 635 -19.02 1.32 -13.44
N ASP A 636 -19.95 2.08 -14.04
CA ASP A 636 -19.65 3.37 -14.65
C ASP A 636 -19.96 4.52 -13.69
N ASP A 637 -19.62 5.76 -14.06
CA ASP A 637 -19.86 6.99 -13.29
C ASP A 637 -21.34 7.31 -13.02
N ASN A 638 -22.25 6.59 -13.65
CA ASN A 638 -23.71 6.68 -13.42
C ASN A 638 -24.21 5.58 -12.48
N ASN A 639 -23.31 4.82 -11.85
CA ASN A 639 -23.63 3.68 -11.02
C ASN A 639 -24.37 2.56 -11.79
N ASP A 640 -24.17 2.48 -13.11
CA ASP A 640 -24.72 1.40 -13.91
C ASP A 640 -23.77 0.18 -13.83
N PHE A 641 -24.31 -0.99 -13.54
CA PHE A 641 -23.56 -2.24 -13.33
C PHE A 641 -23.47 -3.07 -14.59
N TYR A 642 -22.28 -3.55 -14.90
CA TYR A 642 -21.95 -4.28 -16.13
C TYR A 642 -21.14 -5.56 -15.88
N ILE A 643 -21.20 -6.47 -16.85
CA ILE A 643 -20.29 -7.60 -16.98
C ILE A 643 -19.54 -7.48 -18.31
N TYR A 644 -18.23 -7.66 -18.30
CA TYR A 644 -17.40 -7.92 -19.48
C TYR A 644 -17.03 -9.38 -19.54
N SER A 645 -17.53 -10.07 -20.55
CA SER A 645 -17.33 -11.50 -20.77
C SER A 645 -17.12 -11.78 -22.25
N ASN A 646 -16.15 -12.66 -22.58
CA ASN A 646 -15.88 -13.07 -23.96
C ASN A 646 -15.68 -11.90 -24.94
N GLY A 647 -15.00 -10.84 -24.51
CA GLY A 647 -14.68 -9.67 -25.34
C GLY A 647 -15.85 -8.71 -25.55
N LYS A 648 -16.91 -8.77 -24.74
CA LYS A 648 -18.09 -7.92 -24.84
C LYS A 648 -18.56 -7.45 -23.47
N SER A 649 -18.94 -6.18 -23.42
CA SER A 649 -19.62 -5.60 -22.28
C SER A 649 -21.13 -5.72 -22.39
N LYS A 650 -21.81 -6.02 -21.30
CA LYS A 650 -23.27 -6.08 -21.20
C LYS A 650 -23.72 -5.40 -19.89
N LYS A 651 -24.61 -4.42 -19.98
CA LYS A 651 -25.26 -3.83 -18.82
C LYS A 651 -26.19 -4.85 -18.16
N ILE A 652 -26.06 -4.98 -16.86
CA ILE A 652 -26.88 -5.84 -15.99
C ILE A 652 -28.00 -5.02 -15.34
N ALA A 653 -27.63 -3.90 -14.69
CA ALA A 653 -28.58 -3.06 -13.95
C ALA A 653 -28.19 -1.58 -14.02
N LYS A 654 -29.05 -0.72 -13.51
CA LYS A 654 -28.88 0.73 -13.43
C LYS A 654 -29.04 1.20 -11.99
N ASP A 655 -28.35 2.31 -11.68
CA ASP A 655 -28.42 2.97 -10.37
C ASP A 655 -28.14 1.98 -9.22
N VAL A 656 -27.04 1.25 -9.31
CA VAL A 656 -26.63 0.18 -8.39
C VAL A 656 -25.52 0.68 -7.49
N ALA A 657 -25.71 0.63 -6.18
CA ALA A 657 -24.65 0.90 -5.21
C ALA A 657 -23.80 -0.35 -4.91
N TYR A 658 -24.45 -1.52 -4.95
CA TYR A 658 -23.82 -2.78 -4.57
C TYR A 658 -24.47 -3.94 -5.32
N ALA A 659 -23.69 -4.95 -5.70
CA ALA A 659 -24.18 -6.14 -6.39
C ALA A 659 -23.57 -7.43 -5.84
N GLU A 660 -24.35 -8.48 -5.77
CA GLU A 660 -23.94 -9.84 -5.43
C GLU A 660 -24.25 -10.77 -6.62
N LEU A 661 -23.32 -11.66 -6.93
CA LEU A 661 -23.48 -12.72 -7.91
C LEU A 661 -23.66 -14.05 -7.19
N GLU A 662 -24.70 -14.79 -7.55
CA GLU A 662 -25.08 -16.02 -6.90
C GLU A 662 -24.64 -17.27 -7.68
N GLU A 663 -24.49 -18.42 -7.00
CA GLU A 663 -24.10 -19.69 -7.63
C GLU A 663 -25.01 -20.12 -8.79
N ASP A 664 -26.28 -19.72 -8.77
CA ASP A 664 -27.25 -20.03 -9.82
C ASP A 664 -27.19 -19.04 -11.02
N GLY A 665 -26.27 -18.07 -10.98
CA GLY A 665 -26.05 -17.04 -11.99
C GLY A 665 -27.06 -15.90 -11.95
N ASN A 666 -27.85 -15.78 -10.88
CA ASN A 666 -28.67 -14.61 -10.60
C ASN A 666 -27.85 -13.49 -9.93
N TYR A 667 -28.38 -12.30 -9.92
CA TYR A 667 -27.78 -11.17 -9.22
C TYR A 667 -28.76 -10.61 -8.19
N LEU A 668 -28.21 -10.20 -7.07
CA LEU A 668 -28.88 -9.33 -6.13
C LEU A 668 -28.23 -7.93 -6.26
N THR A 669 -28.99 -6.94 -6.69
CA THR A 669 -28.49 -5.56 -6.87
C THR A 669 -29.23 -4.61 -5.98
N TYR A 670 -28.49 -3.77 -5.28
CA TYR A 670 -29.02 -2.79 -4.33
C TYR A 670 -28.90 -1.39 -4.92
N ASP A 671 -29.94 -0.60 -4.84
CA ASP A 671 -29.91 0.75 -5.37
C ASP A 671 -29.10 1.71 -4.46
N THR A 672 -28.78 2.89 -5.00
CA THR A 672 -28.03 3.94 -4.28
C THR A 672 -28.82 4.61 -3.16
N GLY A 673 -29.89 4.02 -2.72
CA GLY A 673 -30.88 4.36 -1.73
C GLY A 673 -30.64 5.43 -0.67
N SER A 674 -31.63 5.64 0.18
CA SER A 674 -31.55 6.59 1.28
C SER A 674 -30.77 6.02 2.47
N SER A 675 -30.34 6.90 3.39
CA SER A 675 -29.77 6.50 4.68
C SER A 675 -30.70 5.64 5.56
N GLU A 676 -31.90 5.34 5.11
CA GLU A 676 -32.97 4.65 5.86
C GLU A 676 -33.22 3.22 5.37
N GLY A 677 -32.55 2.75 4.30
CA GLY A 677 -32.70 1.42 3.74
C GLY A 677 -32.55 1.41 2.21
N MET A 678 -32.17 0.27 1.64
CA MET A 678 -31.98 0.06 0.21
C MET A 678 -33.07 -0.83 -0.36
N ASP A 679 -33.44 -0.57 -1.61
CA ASP A 679 -34.26 -1.50 -2.37
C ASP A 679 -33.35 -2.50 -3.10
N ALA A 680 -33.57 -3.80 -2.91
CA ALA A 680 -32.82 -4.82 -3.63
C ALA A 680 -33.66 -5.44 -4.76
N LYS A 681 -33.05 -5.61 -5.94
CA LYS A 681 -33.64 -6.26 -7.12
C LYS A 681 -33.00 -7.62 -7.32
N ILE A 682 -33.81 -8.62 -7.56
CA ILE A 682 -33.39 -9.96 -7.93
C ILE A 682 -33.41 -10.03 -9.44
N LEU A 683 -32.24 -10.26 -10.07
CA LEU A 683 -32.11 -10.28 -11.52
C LEU A 683 -31.69 -11.66 -12.01
N LYS A 684 -32.35 -12.13 -13.07
CA LYS A 684 -31.92 -13.28 -13.85
C LYS A 684 -31.32 -12.81 -15.17
N GLY A 685 -30.01 -12.71 -15.20
CA GLY A 685 -29.32 -11.96 -16.24
C GLY A 685 -29.62 -10.46 -16.12
N ASP A 686 -30.36 -9.88 -17.06
CA ASP A 686 -30.83 -8.48 -17.05
C ASP A 686 -32.35 -8.35 -16.84
N GLU A 687 -33.04 -9.45 -16.57
CA GLU A 687 -34.48 -9.48 -16.30
C GLU A 687 -34.75 -9.47 -14.79
N GLN A 688 -35.45 -8.45 -14.30
CA GLN A 688 -35.88 -8.38 -12.91
C GLN A 688 -36.99 -9.43 -12.65
N VAL A 689 -36.72 -10.37 -11.75
CA VAL A 689 -37.66 -11.43 -11.36
C VAL A 689 -38.25 -11.23 -9.98
N GLY A 690 -37.64 -10.39 -9.14
CA GLY A 690 -38.15 -10.06 -7.80
C GLY A 690 -37.63 -8.72 -7.29
N LYS A 691 -38.17 -8.29 -6.15
CA LYS A 691 -37.75 -7.07 -5.45
C LYS A 691 -37.98 -7.20 -3.95
N ILE A 692 -36.99 -6.78 -3.19
CA ILE A 692 -37.04 -6.66 -1.73
C ILE A 692 -36.91 -5.18 -1.39
N ARG A 693 -37.47 -4.73 -0.28
CA ARG A 693 -37.46 -3.33 0.13
C ARG A 693 -36.88 -3.16 1.52
N ASP A 694 -36.34 -1.97 1.77
CA ASP A 694 -35.91 -1.54 3.09
C ASP A 694 -34.82 -2.47 3.68
N VAL A 695 -33.89 -2.93 2.83
CA VAL A 695 -32.76 -3.75 3.25
C VAL A 695 -31.74 -2.88 3.97
N SER A 696 -31.25 -3.30 5.12
CA SER A 696 -30.22 -2.58 5.87
C SER A 696 -28.90 -2.54 5.10
N PRO A 697 -28.29 -1.36 4.91
CA PRO A 697 -26.99 -1.25 4.26
C PRO A 697 -25.84 -1.81 5.10
N THR A 698 -26.05 -2.00 6.40
CA THR A 698 -25.02 -2.49 7.30
C THR A 698 -24.87 -4.00 7.26
N GLY A 699 -25.80 -4.71 6.62
CA GLY A 699 -25.75 -6.17 6.46
C GLY A 699 -25.42 -6.92 7.74
N ASP A 700 -25.34 -8.21 7.69
CA ASP A 700 -24.81 -8.90 8.85
C ASP A 700 -24.11 -10.22 8.50
N GLY A 701 -22.80 -10.24 8.72
CA GLY A 701 -21.96 -11.44 8.74
C GLY A 701 -21.62 -12.05 7.38
N ASP A 702 -22.53 -12.09 6.39
CA ASP A 702 -22.30 -12.71 5.07
C ASP A 702 -22.62 -11.79 3.88
N GLY A 703 -22.94 -10.54 4.12
CA GLY A 703 -23.36 -9.59 3.09
C GLY A 703 -24.55 -8.74 3.54
N ILE A 704 -25.14 -8.02 2.61
CA ILE A 704 -26.29 -7.15 2.89
C ILE A 704 -27.56 -7.99 3.09
N ALA A 705 -27.70 -9.07 2.32
CA ALA A 705 -28.74 -10.08 2.51
C ALA A 705 -28.18 -11.49 2.24
N THR A 706 -28.80 -12.51 2.80
CA THR A 706 -28.40 -13.90 2.54
C THR A 706 -29.30 -14.51 1.48
N TYR A 707 -28.74 -14.71 0.30
CA TYR A 707 -29.39 -15.42 -0.81
C TYR A 707 -29.26 -16.94 -0.62
N ILE A 708 -30.37 -17.64 -0.51
CA ILE A 708 -30.42 -19.11 -0.43
C ILE A 708 -30.81 -19.67 -1.80
N ASP A 709 -31.86 -19.15 -2.37
CA ASP A 709 -32.29 -19.34 -3.76
C ASP A 709 -33.22 -18.17 -4.16
N SER A 710 -33.57 -18.04 -5.44
CA SER A 710 -34.41 -16.96 -5.97
C SER A 710 -35.79 -16.80 -5.31
N ASN A 711 -36.21 -17.79 -4.50
CA ASN A 711 -37.47 -17.78 -3.74
C ASN A 711 -37.23 -17.84 -2.23
N CYS A 712 -36.02 -17.61 -1.77
CA CYS A 712 -35.69 -17.64 -0.36
C CYS A 712 -34.47 -16.77 -0.08
N ILE A 713 -34.72 -15.52 0.34
CA ILE A 713 -33.70 -14.55 0.68
C ILE A 713 -34.01 -14.03 2.08
N VAL A 714 -33.02 -14.09 2.97
CA VAL A 714 -33.13 -13.59 4.35
C VAL A 714 -32.40 -12.27 4.44
N TYR A 715 -33.00 -11.28 5.10
CA TYR A 715 -32.41 -9.94 5.25
C TYR A 715 -32.91 -9.22 6.50
N LEU A 716 -32.13 -8.27 6.97
CA LEU A 716 -32.56 -7.30 7.97
C LEU A 716 -33.06 -6.04 7.29
N THR A 717 -34.08 -5.43 7.86
CA THR A 717 -34.45 -4.05 7.53
C THR A 717 -33.58 -3.07 8.32
N TYR A 718 -33.63 -1.81 7.94
CA TYR A 718 -32.95 -0.73 8.67
C TYR A 718 -33.38 -0.65 10.15
N ASP A 719 -34.65 -0.94 10.44
CA ASP A 719 -35.22 -0.94 11.80
C ASP A 719 -34.84 -2.23 12.60
N GLY A 720 -34.13 -3.17 12.01
CA GLY A 720 -33.72 -4.42 12.65
C GLY A 720 -34.79 -5.53 12.58
N ASP A 721 -35.79 -5.41 11.72
CA ASP A 721 -36.75 -6.49 11.48
C ASP A 721 -36.13 -7.56 10.58
N LEU A 722 -36.08 -8.81 11.04
CA LEU A 722 -35.59 -9.94 10.28
C LEU A 722 -36.70 -10.49 9.39
N ASN A 723 -36.45 -10.50 8.09
CA ASN A 723 -37.41 -10.89 7.07
C ASN A 723 -36.93 -12.03 6.18
N VAL A 724 -37.85 -12.73 5.57
CA VAL A 724 -37.59 -13.67 4.48
C VAL A 724 -38.48 -13.33 3.28
N TYR A 725 -37.88 -13.19 2.11
CA TYR A 725 -38.56 -13.14 0.82
C TYR A 725 -38.85 -14.56 0.34
N ASP A 726 -40.06 -14.87 -0.08
CA ASP A 726 -40.53 -16.23 -0.44
C ASP A 726 -40.74 -16.44 -1.94
N GLY A 727 -40.27 -15.50 -2.76
CA GLY A 727 -40.44 -15.50 -4.22
C GLY A 727 -41.59 -14.62 -4.71
N GLU A 728 -42.50 -14.20 -3.84
CA GLU A 728 -43.63 -13.32 -4.16
C GLU A 728 -43.60 -12.09 -3.22
N ASP A 729 -43.60 -12.33 -1.92
CA ASP A 729 -43.68 -11.30 -0.89
C ASP A 729 -42.64 -11.53 0.22
N SER A 730 -42.41 -10.50 1.05
CA SER A 730 -41.58 -10.61 2.25
C SER A 730 -42.42 -10.85 3.49
N ARG A 731 -41.92 -11.76 4.32
CA ARG A 731 -42.56 -12.12 5.59
C ARG A 731 -41.61 -11.87 6.75
N GLU A 732 -42.08 -11.19 7.78
CA GLU A 732 -41.37 -10.97 9.03
C GLU A 732 -41.16 -12.29 9.79
N ILE A 733 -39.94 -12.52 10.27
CA ILE A 733 -39.56 -13.65 11.16
C ILE A 733 -39.56 -13.15 12.60
N ASP A 734 -38.84 -12.06 12.91
CA ASP A 734 -38.77 -11.44 14.23
C ASP A 734 -38.36 -9.96 14.10
N ARG A 735 -38.39 -9.22 15.20
CA ARG A 735 -38.04 -7.80 15.31
C ARG A 735 -36.88 -7.59 16.26
N ASP A 736 -36.27 -6.40 16.16
CA ASP A 736 -35.14 -6.02 17.02
C ASP A 736 -33.99 -7.04 16.98
N VAL A 737 -33.76 -7.64 15.82
CA VAL A 737 -32.68 -8.59 15.58
C VAL A 737 -31.37 -7.86 15.35
N ILE A 738 -30.33 -8.26 16.06
CA ILE A 738 -29.01 -7.60 16.00
C ILE A 738 -28.10 -8.31 14.99
N TYR A 739 -28.24 -9.64 14.89
CA TYR A 739 -27.37 -10.48 14.07
C TYR A 739 -28.09 -11.77 13.66
N TYR A 740 -27.85 -12.24 12.45
CA TYR A 740 -28.31 -13.55 12.01
C TYR A 740 -27.25 -14.28 11.17
N ARG A 741 -27.41 -15.59 11.04
CA ARG A 741 -26.60 -16.45 10.15
C ARG A 741 -27.44 -17.55 9.56
N SER A 742 -27.43 -17.71 8.25
CA SER A 742 -28.06 -18.82 7.54
C SER A 742 -27.14 -20.03 7.47
N SER A 743 -27.72 -21.22 7.40
CA SER A 743 -26.97 -22.46 7.17
C SER A 743 -26.49 -22.63 5.74
N ALA A 744 -27.08 -21.93 4.78
CA ALA A 744 -26.66 -21.88 3.38
C ALA A 744 -26.49 -20.44 2.92
N HIS A 745 -25.54 -20.26 2.05
CA HIS A 745 -25.19 -19.01 1.43
C HIS A 745 -24.63 -19.34 0.05
N SER A 746 -25.12 -18.69 -1.00
CA SER A 746 -24.79 -19.00 -2.39
C SER A 746 -24.09 -17.89 -3.15
N THR A 747 -23.76 -16.79 -2.51
CA THR A 747 -23.07 -15.66 -3.13
C THR A 747 -21.63 -16.03 -3.44
N ILE A 748 -21.22 -15.85 -4.69
CA ILE A 748 -19.88 -16.16 -5.20
C ILE A 748 -19.06 -14.91 -5.59
N GLY A 749 -19.70 -13.75 -5.66
CA GLY A 749 -19.04 -12.50 -5.98
C GLY A 749 -19.74 -11.29 -5.37
N TYR A 750 -18.95 -10.35 -4.85
CA TYR A 750 -19.39 -9.09 -4.27
C TYR A 750 -18.77 -7.93 -5.05
N PHE A 751 -19.59 -6.97 -5.46
CA PHE A 751 -19.15 -5.84 -6.28
C PHE A 751 -19.68 -4.53 -5.68
N TYR A 752 -18.75 -3.61 -5.43
CA TYR A 752 -19.03 -2.30 -4.83
C TYR A 752 -18.80 -1.19 -5.87
N ASN A 753 -19.64 -0.17 -5.80
CA ASN A 753 -19.45 1.06 -6.54
C ASN A 753 -18.64 2.08 -5.74
#